data_7d2ff88c8b3bce045151ac8a29284465
#
_entry.id   7d2ff88c8b3bce045151ac8a29284465
#
_cell.length_a   1.000
_cell.length_b   1.000
_cell.length_c   1.000
_cell.angle_alpha   90.00
_cell.angle_beta   90.00
_cell.angle_gamma   90.00
#
_symmetry.space_group_name_H-M   'P 1'
#
loop_
_entity.id
_entity.type
_entity.pdbx_description
1 polymer ?
#
loop_
_entity_poly.entity_id
_entity_poly.type
_entity_poly.pdbx_seq_one_letter_code
_entity_poly.pdbx_strand_id
1 'polypeptide(L)'
;MHKRTEPKKSIAYRQAGTVAAVAAALALGPVWADNAFAFKLFGIKLWGKDETSDQVSDPVHYTVDFKSDNLDKDLKSALGDTSMLIADKDKAVSGDLGVVVKARDDRDRLIAALYEKARYGGVVTITINGTPLDALPPTPTFARSKPVAVAISVDPGPLFKLGNIHLLGDAARLDPASYGLARGGDAGSLTILKAGDKMVADFKKEGHPLAKLEKRDVVADHATNTVDVSLKIDSGPVAPFGNVGVTGQKSVDPDFIKRYARINEGKPYSPDELKKASDRLRKLGVFSSVTIREADKLAPDGSIPTTIEVSEGKQRFFGVGAQYSTIDGFGLQGYWGHRNLTGRADSLRIEGSVSRIGETTDFSQLDYTAGLTYVRPATFYPSATFTAALKMQTLHPDAYDANTVTAGAGLAYEINDQDTVSAGGEVSYEADTTDAFGKHKYLTVAIPLEYVRDTRDNKLDPTEGYRASISAKPSYEAMGGSVFSSFEGSVTGYQGIGANNNVVFAGKLAAGSLIGANGIEDIPATRRFYAGGGGSVRGYGYQEITPYNSKGDALGGRSYVTASFEARVKITDTIGVVPFVDAGSVTDTAFPDFSDLRIGAGVGLRYATPFGPIRLDVAVPLNKYNGGTAYGIYAGIGQAF
;
A
#
# COMPACT_ATOMS: atom_id res chain seq x y z
N MET A 1 21.83 -57.90 -17.57
CA MET A 1 20.54 -57.55 -18.20
C MET A 1 20.09 -56.24 -17.61
N HIS A 2 20.49 -55.12 -18.24
CA HIS A 2 20.16 -53.75 -17.79
C HIS A 2 18.82 -53.35 -18.39
N LYS A 3 17.83 -53.09 -17.55
CA LYS A 3 16.60 -52.37 -17.98
C LYS A 3 16.90 -50.87 -17.97
N ARG A 4 17.01 -50.29 -19.14
CA ARG A 4 16.93 -48.84 -19.36
C ARG A 4 15.51 -48.40 -19.02
N THR A 5 15.36 -47.49 -18.09
CA THR A 5 14.13 -46.69 -17.88
C THR A 5 14.10 -45.62 -18.94
N GLU A 6 13.04 -45.58 -19.73
CA GLU A 6 12.78 -44.56 -20.75
C GLU A 6 12.48 -43.21 -20.09
N PRO A 7 12.89 -42.07 -20.69
CA PRO A 7 12.56 -40.74 -20.17
C PRO A 7 11.07 -40.46 -20.38
N LYS A 8 10.42 -39.93 -19.36
CA LYS A 8 9.04 -39.45 -19.41
C LYS A 8 8.89 -38.42 -20.52
N LYS A 9 8.02 -38.69 -21.47
CA LYS A 9 7.67 -37.80 -22.60
C LYS A 9 7.02 -36.53 -22.06
N SER A 10 7.53 -35.37 -22.48
CA SER A 10 7.03 -34.03 -22.19
C SER A 10 5.53 -33.87 -22.55
N ILE A 11 4.76 -33.43 -21.57
CA ILE A 11 3.34 -33.06 -21.73
C ILE A 11 3.29 -31.58 -22.18
N ALA A 12 3.54 -31.34 -23.46
CA ALA A 12 3.51 -29.98 -24.03
C ALA A 12 2.14 -29.54 -24.59
N TYR A 13 1.09 -30.37 -24.54
CA TYR A 13 -0.17 -30.08 -25.25
C TYR A 13 -1.42 -29.88 -24.37
N ARG A 14 -1.29 -29.79 -23.03
CA ARG A 14 -2.45 -29.56 -22.14
C ARG A 14 -2.55 -28.17 -21.51
N GLN A 15 -1.62 -27.25 -21.81
CA GLN A 15 -1.50 -25.97 -21.10
C GLN A 15 -2.41 -24.83 -21.59
N ALA A 16 -3.02 -24.94 -22.78
CA ALA A 16 -3.90 -23.89 -23.30
C ALA A 16 -5.27 -23.80 -22.59
N GLY A 17 -5.68 -24.86 -21.88
CA GLY A 17 -6.96 -24.89 -21.15
C GLY A 17 -6.90 -24.29 -19.74
N THR A 18 -5.70 -24.17 -19.15
CA THR A 18 -5.54 -23.82 -17.72
C THR A 18 -5.53 -22.30 -17.48
N VAL A 19 -5.16 -21.49 -18.47
CA VAL A 19 -5.23 -20.01 -18.35
C VAL A 19 -6.68 -19.52 -18.26
N ALA A 20 -7.62 -20.24 -18.92
CA ALA A 20 -9.05 -19.95 -18.83
C ALA A 20 -9.65 -20.30 -17.44
N ALA A 21 -9.07 -21.27 -16.72
CA ALA A 21 -9.53 -21.68 -15.38
C ALA A 21 -9.12 -20.70 -14.28
N VAL A 22 -8.00 -19.98 -14.43
CA VAL A 22 -7.57 -18.93 -13.47
C VAL A 22 -8.50 -17.71 -13.52
N ALA A 23 -8.96 -17.34 -14.73
CA ALA A 23 -9.97 -16.28 -14.89
C ALA A 23 -11.33 -16.69 -14.29
N ALA A 24 -11.69 -17.99 -14.34
CA ALA A 24 -12.92 -18.52 -13.76
C ALA A 24 -12.88 -18.65 -12.22
N ALA A 25 -11.71 -18.95 -11.62
CA ALA A 25 -11.56 -19.05 -10.16
C ALA A 25 -11.57 -17.67 -9.48
N LEU A 26 -11.12 -16.61 -10.15
CA LEU A 26 -11.28 -15.22 -9.72
C LEU A 26 -12.74 -14.73 -9.82
N ALA A 27 -13.59 -15.40 -10.61
CA ALA A 27 -15.01 -15.08 -10.79
C ALA A 27 -15.92 -15.70 -9.71
N LEU A 28 -15.44 -16.66 -8.91
CA LEU A 28 -16.18 -17.29 -7.82
C LEU A 28 -15.96 -16.59 -6.47
N GLY A 29 -15.94 -15.26 -6.47
CA GLY A 29 -16.00 -14.45 -5.24
C GLY A 29 -17.34 -14.68 -4.51
N PRO A 30 -17.37 -14.49 -3.18
CA PRO A 30 -18.48 -14.94 -2.35
C PRO A 30 -19.79 -14.22 -2.68
N VAL A 31 -20.84 -14.99 -2.85
CA VAL A 31 -22.23 -14.59 -3.18
C VAL A 31 -22.93 -13.80 -2.05
N TRP A 32 -22.20 -13.31 -1.04
CA TRP A 32 -22.75 -12.67 0.15
C TRP A 32 -22.09 -11.31 0.48
N ALA A 33 -22.09 -10.38 -0.47
CA ALA A 33 -21.78 -8.98 -0.16
C ALA A 33 -22.78 -8.09 -0.89
N ASP A 34 -23.78 -7.61 -0.17
CA ASP A 34 -24.83 -6.71 -0.67
C ASP A 34 -24.34 -5.32 -1.11
N ASN A 35 -23.04 -5.06 -1.17
CA ASN A 35 -22.44 -3.83 -1.69
C ASN A 35 -21.04 -4.09 -2.30
N ALA A 36 -20.86 -5.14 -3.09
CA ALA A 36 -19.61 -5.33 -3.84
C ALA A 36 -19.59 -4.40 -5.06
N PHE A 37 -18.65 -3.46 -5.10
CA PHE A 37 -18.36 -2.66 -6.30
C PHE A 37 -18.13 -3.56 -7.52
N ALA A 38 -18.59 -3.12 -8.70
CA ALA A 38 -18.38 -3.87 -9.92
C ALA A 38 -16.88 -3.99 -10.22
N PHE A 39 -16.36 -5.23 -10.27
CA PHE A 39 -14.99 -5.48 -10.65
C PHE A 39 -14.91 -5.72 -12.16
N LYS A 40 -14.19 -4.82 -12.86
CA LYS A 40 -13.92 -4.90 -14.30
C LYS A 40 -12.43 -5.20 -14.50
N LEU A 41 -12.13 -6.26 -15.26
CA LEU A 41 -10.77 -6.61 -15.66
C LEU A 41 -10.67 -6.47 -17.19
N PHE A 42 -9.73 -5.67 -17.69
CA PHE A 42 -9.57 -5.36 -19.12
C PHE A 42 -10.88 -4.88 -19.81
N GLY A 43 -11.72 -4.13 -19.06
CA GLY A 43 -13.01 -3.65 -19.56
C GLY A 43 -14.15 -4.69 -19.51
N ILE A 44 -13.85 -5.94 -19.15
CA ILE A 44 -14.84 -7.02 -18.99
C ILE A 44 -15.29 -7.07 -17.53
N LYS A 45 -16.60 -6.94 -17.28
CA LYS A 45 -17.19 -7.06 -15.95
C LYS A 45 -17.15 -8.51 -15.50
N LEU A 46 -16.44 -8.80 -14.40
CA LEU A 46 -16.35 -10.14 -13.83
C LEU A 46 -17.39 -10.38 -12.73
N TRP A 47 -17.68 -9.39 -11.86
CA TRP A 47 -18.74 -9.44 -10.86
C TRP A 47 -19.08 -8.04 -10.28
N GLY A 48 -20.10 -7.98 -9.47
CA GLY A 48 -20.62 -6.76 -8.82
C GLY A 48 -21.78 -6.14 -9.61
N LYS A 49 -22.64 -5.42 -8.91
CA LYS A 49 -23.58 -4.49 -9.57
C LYS A 49 -22.76 -3.29 -9.99
N ASP A 50 -22.95 -2.78 -11.21
CA ASP A 50 -22.53 -1.40 -11.47
C ASP A 50 -23.22 -0.57 -10.36
N GLU A 51 -22.51 0.42 -9.79
CA GLU A 51 -23.22 1.51 -9.14
C GLU A 51 -24.36 1.79 -10.10
N THR A 52 -25.59 1.70 -9.61
CA THR A 52 -26.72 2.11 -10.41
C THR A 52 -26.28 3.43 -11.01
N SER A 53 -25.96 3.43 -12.32
CA SER A 53 -25.93 4.69 -13.04
C SER A 53 -27.25 5.28 -12.59
N ASP A 54 -27.20 6.33 -11.75
CA ASP A 54 -28.38 7.07 -11.41
C ASP A 54 -29.03 7.29 -12.77
N GLN A 55 -30.11 6.56 -13.05
CA GLN A 55 -30.81 6.73 -14.32
C GLN A 55 -31.26 8.15 -14.23
N VAL A 56 -30.48 9.01 -14.92
CA VAL A 56 -30.72 10.45 -14.93
C VAL A 56 -32.16 10.61 -15.38
N SER A 57 -33.01 11.02 -14.46
CA SER A 57 -34.42 11.28 -14.75
C SER A 57 -34.47 12.38 -15.81
N ASP A 58 -35.18 12.15 -16.91
CA ASP A 58 -35.29 13.09 -18.03
C ASP A 58 -33.90 13.54 -18.57
N PRO A 59 -33.12 12.63 -19.22
CA PRO A 59 -31.74 12.90 -19.59
C PRO A 59 -31.63 14.00 -20.66
N VAL A 60 -30.84 15.03 -20.38
CA VAL A 60 -30.49 16.11 -21.29
C VAL A 60 -29.01 16.02 -21.62
N HIS A 61 -28.69 15.88 -22.90
CA HIS A 61 -27.33 15.96 -23.41
C HIS A 61 -26.98 17.40 -23.81
N TYR A 62 -25.72 17.75 -23.64
CA TYR A 62 -25.23 19.08 -23.98
C TYR A 62 -23.85 18.98 -24.69
N THR A 63 -23.51 20.04 -25.40
CA THR A 63 -22.16 20.22 -25.97
C THR A 63 -21.54 21.46 -25.36
N VAL A 64 -20.21 21.47 -25.23
CA VAL A 64 -19.48 22.60 -24.65
C VAL A 64 -18.54 23.19 -25.70
N ASP A 65 -18.68 24.50 -25.91
CA ASP A 65 -17.72 25.31 -26.67
C ASP A 65 -16.97 26.24 -25.70
N PHE A 66 -15.69 25.94 -25.48
CA PHE A 66 -14.82 26.73 -24.61
C PHE A 66 -14.01 27.73 -25.41
N LYS A 67 -14.45 28.98 -25.46
CA LYS A 67 -13.76 30.09 -26.14
C LYS A 67 -12.56 30.55 -25.31
N SER A 68 -11.37 30.24 -25.80
CA SER A 68 -10.13 30.38 -25.04
C SER A 68 -9.00 31.03 -25.86
N ASP A 69 -9.32 31.74 -26.92
CA ASP A 69 -8.34 32.28 -27.88
C ASP A 69 -7.45 33.40 -27.27
N ASN A 70 -7.93 34.06 -26.23
CA ASN A 70 -7.26 35.12 -25.49
C ASN A 70 -6.59 34.63 -24.18
N LEU A 71 -6.59 33.32 -23.90
CA LEU A 71 -5.98 32.75 -22.71
C LEU A 71 -4.58 32.22 -23.00
N ASP A 72 -3.64 32.43 -22.07
CA ASP A 72 -2.36 31.73 -22.10
C ASP A 72 -2.58 30.21 -21.85
N LYS A 73 -1.57 29.41 -22.23
CA LYS A 73 -1.68 27.94 -22.19
C LYS A 73 -1.97 27.39 -20.80
N ASP A 74 -1.33 27.97 -19.77
CA ASP A 74 -1.41 27.48 -18.39
C ASP A 74 -2.77 27.83 -17.78
N LEU A 75 -3.28 29.04 -18.03
CA LEU A 75 -4.60 29.45 -17.60
C LEU A 75 -5.69 28.68 -18.32
N LYS A 76 -5.54 28.44 -19.63
CA LYS A 76 -6.47 27.62 -20.42
C LYS A 76 -6.57 26.20 -19.87
N SER A 77 -5.44 25.57 -19.54
CA SER A 77 -5.41 24.24 -18.95
C SER A 77 -6.09 24.23 -17.57
N ALA A 78 -5.72 25.17 -16.69
CA ALA A 78 -6.28 25.26 -15.34
C ALA A 78 -7.80 25.45 -15.34
N LEU A 79 -8.32 26.32 -16.21
CA LEU A 79 -9.77 26.51 -16.33
C LEU A 79 -10.47 25.30 -16.95
N GLY A 80 -9.86 24.68 -17.99
CA GLY A 80 -10.40 23.46 -18.60
C GLY A 80 -10.50 22.29 -17.60
N ASP A 81 -9.47 22.12 -16.78
CA ASP A 81 -9.41 21.05 -15.76
C ASP A 81 -10.40 21.30 -14.59
N THR A 82 -10.75 22.58 -14.34
CA THR A 82 -11.70 22.96 -13.29
C THR A 82 -13.14 22.85 -13.73
N SER A 83 -13.43 22.97 -15.04
CA SER A 83 -14.79 22.97 -15.59
C SER A 83 -15.43 21.59 -15.55
N MET A 84 -16.52 21.45 -14.80
CA MET A 84 -17.32 20.24 -14.76
C MET A 84 -18.21 20.09 -16.00
N LEU A 85 -18.52 21.18 -16.71
CA LEU A 85 -19.19 21.12 -18.00
C LEU A 85 -18.28 20.43 -19.04
N ILE A 86 -16.99 20.75 -19.05
CA ILE A 86 -16.00 20.13 -19.96
C ILE A 86 -15.73 18.69 -19.54
N ALA A 87 -15.48 18.43 -18.25
CA ALA A 87 -15.16 17.10 -17.73
C ALA A 87 -16.29 16.07 -17.96
N ASP A 88 -17.53 16.51 -17.85
CA ASP A 88 -18.71 15.65 -17.96
C ASP A 88 -19.50 15.84 -19.27
N LYS A 89 -18.89 16.38 -20.33
CA LYS A 89 -19.55 16.68 -21.61
C LYS A 89 -20.26 15.47 -22.24
N ASP A 90 -19.79 14.26 -21.96
CA ASP A 90 -20.35 13.02 -22.47
C ASP A 90 -21.41 12.38 -21.56
N LYS A 91 -21.72 13.04 -20.40
CA LYS A 91 -22.74 12.58 -19.45
C LYS A 91 -24.00 13.42 -19.56
N ALA A 92 -25.15 12.76 -19.54
CA ALA A 92 -26.43 13.45 -19.47
C ALA A 92 -26.66 14.08 -18.07
N VAL A 93 -27.37 15.18 -18.02
CA VAL A 93 -27.87 15.80 -16.79
C VAL A 93 -29.39 15.63 -16.65
N SER A 94 -29.91 15.72 -15.41
CA SER A 94 -31.33 15.52 -15.14
C SER A 94 -32.12 16.78 -15.44
N GLY A 95 -32.95 16.72 -16.48
CA GLY A 95 -33.86 17.78 -16.89
C GLY A 95 -33.20 19.06 -17.39
N ASP A 96 -34.00 19.96 -17.91
CA ASP A 96 -33.55 21.26 -18.44
C ASP A 96 -32.92 22.14 -17.34
N LEU A 97 -33.47 22.10 -16.14
CA LEU A 97 -32.95 22.82 -15.00
C LEU A 97 -31.57 22.29 -14.57
N GLY A 98 -31.33 20.99 -14.74
CA GLY A 98 -30.04 20.38 -14.46
C GLY A 98 -28.88 20.99 -15.25
N VAL A 99 -29.11 21.31 -16.54
CA VAL A 99 -28.11 22.02 -17.36
C VAL A 99 -27.83 23.42 -16.81
N VAL A 100 -28.88 24.14 -16.40
CA VAL A 100 -28.75 25.51 -15.87
C VAL A 100 -28.02 25.52 -14.53
N VAL A 101 -28.37 24.61 -13.62
CA VAL A 101 -27.70 24.49 -12.30
C VAL A 101 -26.22 24.15 -12.51
N LYS A 102 -25.93 23.15 -13.35
CA LYS A 102 -24.53 22.76 -13.66
C LYS A 102 -23.74 23.92 -14.27
N ALA A 103 -24.36 24.71 -15.14
CA ALA A 103 -23.72 25.88 -15.74
C ALA A 103 -23.46 27.01 -14.71
N ARG A 104 -24.37 27.23 -13.75
CA ARG A 104 -24.15 28.19 -12.65
C ARG A 104 -23.00 27.75 -11.75
N ASP A 105 -23.04 26.50 -11.31
CA ASP A 105 -21.98 25.93 -10.46
C ASP A 105 -20.61 25.98 -11.18
N ASP A 106 -20.59 25.75 -12.48
CA ASP A 106 -19.36 25.78 -13.26
C ASP A 106 -18.83 27.20 -13.44
N ARG A 107 -19.71 28.19 -13.63
CA ARG A 107 -19.33 29.61 -13.65
C ARG A 107 -18.64 30.01 -12.34
N ASP A 108 -19.22 29.63 -11.21
CA ASP A 108 -18.66 29.98 -9.89
C ASP A 108 -17.32 29.29 -9.65
N ARG A 109 -17.15 28.04 -10.13
CA ARG A 109 -15.86 27.33 -10.11
C ARG A 109 -14.81 28.00 -10.97
N LEU A 110 -15.15 28.42 -12.18
CA LEU A 110 -14.24 29.11 -13.08
C LEU A 110 -13.84 30.49 -12.53
N ILE A 111 -14.76 31.22 -11.90
CA ILE A 111 -14.43 32.48 -11.19
C ILE A 111 -13.46 32.20 -10.02
N ALA A 112 -13.70 31.17 -9.23
CA ALA A 112 -12.78 30.78 -8.16
C ALA A 112 -11.38 30.40 -8.70
N ALA A 113 -11.31 29.69 -9.83
CA ALA A 113 -10.05 29.38 -10.48
C ALA A 113 -9.32 30.62 -11.02
N LEU A 114 -10.05 31.61 -11.53
CA LEU A 114 -9.46 32.92 -11.89
C LEU A 114 -8.88 33.63 -10.65
N TYR A 115 -9.56 33.63 -9.52
CA TYR A 115 -9.06 34.19 -8.26
C TYR A 115 -7.84 33.43 -7.73
N GLU A 116 -7.80 32.10 -7.91
CA GLU A 116 -6.62 31.32 -7.58
C GLU A 116 -5.40 31.75 -8.41
N LYS A 117 -5.63 32.13 -9.66
CA LYS A 117 -4.61 32.67 -10.59
C LYS A 117 -4.45 34.19 -10.50
N ALA A 118 -4.90 34.78 -9.37
CA ALA A 118 -4.80 36.23 -9.12
C ALA A 118 -5.51 37.10 -10.17
N ARG A 119 -6.62 36.63 -10.74
CA ARG A 119 -7.38 37.34 -11.77
C ARG A 119 -8.75 37.80 -11.21
N TYR A 120 -8.73 38.76 -10.27
CA TYR A 120 -9.93 39.21 -9.56
C TYR A 120 -10.88 40.07 -10.43
N GLY A 121 -10.37 40.61 -11.54
CA GLY A 121 -11.17 41.35 -12.52
C GLY A 121 -11.69 40.47 -13.66
N GLY A 122 -11.46 39.14 -13.59
CA GLY A 122 -11.88 38.23 -14.66
C GLY A 122 -13.39 38.03 -14.71
N VAL A 123 -13.91 37.88 -15.93
CA VAL A 123 -15.35 37.69 -16.21
C VAL A 123 -15.58 36.37 -16.91
N VAL A 124 -16.49 35.57 -16.36
CA VAL A 124 -16.92 34.30 -16.96
C VAL A 124 -18.37 34.46 -17.44
N THR A 125 -18.58 34.33 -18.73
CA THR A 125 -19.90 34.36 -19.37
C THR A 125 -20.25 32.98 -19.90
N ILE A 126 -21.37 32.42 -19.46
CA ILE A 126 -21.90 31.16 -19.98
C ILE A 126 -23.21 31.45 -20.70
N THR A 127 -23.36 30.94 -21.91
CA THR A 127 -24.61 31.01 -22.65
C THR A 127 -25.14 29.60 -22.93
N ILE A 128 -26.46 29.44 -22.89
CA ILE A 128 -27.16 28.20 -23.22
C ILE A 128 -28.03 28.47 -24.43
N ASN A 129 -27.78 27.75 -25.51
CA ASN A 129 -28.41 27.99 -26.82
C ASN A 129 -28.33 29.47 -27.27
N GLY A 130 -27.18 30.13 -26.95
CA GLY A 130 -26.94 31.53 -27.30
C GLY A 130 -27.55 32.55 -26.30
N THR A 131 -28.35 32.13 -25.32
CA THR A 131 -28.93 33.01 -24.31
C THR A 131 -28.01 33.05 -23.08
N PRO A 132 -27.62 34.23 -22.58
CA PRO A 132 -26.84 34.35 -21.35
C PRO A 132 -27.54 33.68 -20.16
N LEU A 133 -26.76 33.04 -19.29
CA LEU A 133 -27.27 32.27 -18.15
C LEU A 133 -28.18 33.07 -17.23
N ASP A 134 -27.89 34.37 -17.05
CA ASP A 134 -28.66 35.28 -16.19
C ASP A 134 -29.93 35.84 -16.88
N ALA A 135 -30.05 35.65 -18.19
CA ALA A 135 -31.23 36.07 -18.99
C ALA A 135 -32.21 34.90 -19.27
N LEU A 136 -31.88 33.68 -18.77
CA LEU A 136 -32.78 32.55 -18.92
C LEU A 136 -34.03 32.69 -18.07
N PRO A 137 -35.20 32.22 -18.55
CA PRO A 137 -36.41 32.18 -17.74
C PRO A 137 -36.25 31.23 -16.54
N PRO A 138 -37.05 31.40 -15.46
CA PRO A 138 -36.97 30.55 -14.27
C PRO A 138 -37.18 29.05 -14.55
N THR A 139 -37.95 28.71 -15.55
CA THR A 139 -38.23 27.36 -16.03
C THR A 139 -37.92 27.26 -17.52
N PRO A 140 -36.64 27.15 -17.90
CA PRO A 140 -36.26 27.00 -19.30
C PRO A 140 -36.66 25.63 -19.82
N THR A 141 -36.97 25.54 -21.13
CA THR A 141 -37.23 24.28 -21.81
C THR A 141 -36.32 24.16 -23.01
N PHE A 142 -35.68 23.01 -23.19
CA PHE A 142 -34.78 22.74 -24.29
C PHE A 142 -35.30 21.60 -25.16
N ALA A 143 -35.15 21.75 -26.50
CA ALA A 143 -35.55 20.71 -27.43
C ALA A 143 -34.69 19.46 -27.25
N ARG A 144 -35.30 18.27 -27.17
CA ARG A 144 -34.62 16.98 -27.06
C ARG A 144 -34.04 16.45 -28.37
N SER A 145 -34.36 17.11 -29.49
CA SER A 145 -33.91 16.68 -30.81
C SER A 145 -32.42 16.93 -31.10
N LYS A 146 -31.77 17.79 -30.33
CA LYS A 146 -30.35 18.13 -30.42
C LYS A 146 -29.78 18.35 -29.01
N PRO A 147 -28.47 18.06 -28.80
CA PRO A 147 -27.81 18.45 -27.57
C PRO A 147 -27.90 19.95 -27.30
N VAL A 148 -28.03 20.34 -26.05
CA VAL A 148 -28.08 21.75 -25.62
C VAL A 148 -26.70 22.36 -25.84
N ALA A 149 -26.61 23.43 -26.61
CA ALA A 149 -25.33 24.10 -26.86
C ALA A 149 -24.98 25.01 -25.67
N VAL A 150 -23.91 24.71 -24.96
CA VAL A 150 -23.35 25.54 -23.88
C VAL A 150 -22.04 26.16 -24.39
N ALA A 151 -21.95 27.48 -24.37
CA ALA A 151 -20.70 28.16 -24.68
C ALA A 151 -20.19 28.90 -23.44
N ILE A 152 -18.91 28.69 -23.13
CA ILE A 152 -18.16 29.31 -22.04
C ILE A 152 -17.20 30.31 -22.66
N SER A 153 -17.29 31.56 -22.27
CA SER A 153 -16.37 32.63 -22.66
C SER A 153 -15.73 33.22 -21.41
N VAL A 154 -14.40 33.34 -21.41
CA VAL A 154 -13.64 33.86 -20.29
C VAL A 154 -12.82 35.07 -20.73
N ASP A 155 -13.04 36.21 -20.09
CA ASP A 155 -12.12 37.32 -20.09
C ASP A 155 -11.27 37.23 -18.81
N PRO A 156 -9.96 36.96 -18.88
CA PRO A 156 -9.15 36.75 -17.68
C PRO A 156 -8.91 38.02 -16.87
N GLY A 157 -9.16 39.18 -17.43
CA GLY A 157 -8.83 40.46 -16.77
C GLY A 157 -7.33 40.63 -16.45
N PRO A 158 -6.95 41.67 -15.72
CA PRO A 158 -5.58 41.92 -15.31
C PRO A 158 -5.10 40.95 -14.24
N LEU A 159 -3.78 40.76 -14.13
CA LEU A 159 -3.12 40.05 -13.05
C LEU A 159 -2.99 40.97 -11.83
N PHE A 160 -3.50 40.55 -10.70
CA PHE A 160 -3.41 41.27 -9.43
C PHE A 160 -2.14 40.88 -8.68
N LYS A 161 -1.49 41.88 -8.08
CA LYS A 161 -0.31 41.68 -7.24
C LYS A 161 -0.61 41.93 -5.78
N LEU A 162 0.12 41.27 -4.87
CA LEU A 162 0.04 41.55 -3.46
C LEU A 162 0.48 43.00 -3.16
N GLY A 163 -0.41 43.80 -2.59
CA GLY A 163 -0.22 45.15 -2.16
C GLY A 163 0.35 45.22 -0.74
N ASN A 164 -0.40 45.87 0.17
CA ASN A 164 -0.02 45.97 1.57
C ASN A 164 -0.42 44.67 2.31
N ILE A 165 0.49 44.19 3.15
CA ILE A 165 0.28 42.97 3.93
C ILE A 165 0.41 43.34 5.41
N HIS A 166 -0.68 43.16 6.16
CA HIS A 166 -0.75 43.47 7.56
C HIS A 166 -0.96 42.20 8.38
N LEU A 167 0.07 41.75 9.08
CA LEU A 167 -0.03 40.71 10.08
C LEU A 167 -0.30 41.34 11.44
N LEU A 168 -1.38 40.93 12.09
CA LEU A 168 -1.89 41.51 13.33
C LEU A 168 -1.99 40.45 14.44
N GLY A 169 -2.08 40.90 15.67
CA GLY A 169 -2.06 40.04 16.86
C GLY A 169 -0.69 39.37 16.98
N ASP A 170 -0.67 38.09 17.33
CA ASP A 170 0.58 37.33 17.52
C ASP A 170 1.33 37.08 16.21
N ALA A 171 0.65 37.18 15.06
CA ALA A 171 1.28 37.06 13.76
C ALA A 171 2.16 38.28 13.41
N ALA A 172 2.08 39.40 14.10
CA ALA A 172 2.85 40.62 13.80
C ALA A 172 4.39 40.41 13.85
N ARG A 173 4.85 39.36 14.54
CA ARG A 173 6.28 38.97 14.62
C ARG A 173 6.77 38.15 13.43
N LEU A 174 5.87 37.64 12.59
CA LEU A 174 6.18 36.76 11.49
C LEU A 174 6.57 37.54 10.22
N ASP A 175 7.42 36.98 9.39
CA ASP A 175 7.72 37.52 8.07
C ASP A 175 6.68 37.01 7.05
N PRO A 176 5.85 37.88 6.44
CA PRO A 176 4.85 37.49 5.46
C PRO A 176 5.43 36.72 4.27
N ALA A 177 6.66 37.06 3.84
CA ALA A 177 7.29 36.44 2.67
C ALA A 177 7.55 34.94 2.88
N SER A 178 7.84 34.49 4.11
CA SER A 178 8.02 33.08 4.46
C SER A 178 6.76 32.23 4.30
N TYR A 179 5.59 32.89 4.20
CA TYR A 179 4.29 32.29 3.97
C TYR A 179 3.74 32.51 2.55
N GLY A 180 4.61 32.98 1.62
CA GLY A 180 4.23 33.24 0.25
C GLY A 180 3.53 34.60 0.03
N LEU A 181 3.47 35.46 1.05
CA LEU A 181 2.86 36.77 0.98
C LEU A 181 3.92 37.87 0.80
N ALA A 182 4.69 37.78 -0.30
CA ALA A 182 5.66 38.84 -0.65
C ALA A 182 4.98 39.96 -1.44
N ARG A 183 5.17 41.23 -1.02
CA ARG A 183 4.64 42.39 -1.73
C ARG A 183 5.11 42.40 -3.20
N GLY A 184 4.19 42.63 -4.13
CA GLY A 184 4.43 42.59 -5.58
C GLY A 184 4.38 41.16 -6.17
N GLY A 185 4.30 40.10 -5.36
CA GLY A 185 4.03 38.75 -5.81
C GLY A 185 2.60 38.60 -6.34
N ASP A 186 2.28 37.44 -6.94
CA ASP A 186 0.95 37.17 -7.45
C ASP A 186 -0.04 36.97 -6.29
N ALA A 187 -1.18 37.65 -6.34
CA ALA A 187 -2.18 37.65 -5.26
C ALA A 187 -3.17 36.48 -5.39
N GLY A 188 -2.69 35.24 -5.60
CA GLY A 188 -3.55 34.08 -5.71
C GLY A 188 -4.35 33.78 -4.43
N SER A 189 -5.67 33.60 -4.55
CA SER A 189 -6.55 33.42 -3.39
C SER A 189 -6.16 32.21 -2.54
N LEU A 190 -5.77 31.08 -3.16
CA LEU A 190 -5.31 29.88 -2.46
C LEU A 190 -4.02 30.12 -1.66
N THR A 191 -3.09 30.94 -2.18
CA THR A 191 -1.86 31.33 -1.47
C THR A 191 -2.21 32.10 -0.19
N ILE A 192 -3.14 33.06 -0.30
CA ILE A 192 -3.60 33.86 0.85
C ILE A 192 -4.30 32.99 1.90
N LEU A 193 -5.15 32.05 1.46
CA LEU A 193 -5.83 31.11 2.35
C LEU A 193 -4.82 30.22 3.09
N LYS A 194 -3.92 29.57 2.35
CA LYS A 194 -2.89 28.67 2.90
C LYS A 194 -1.93 29.40 3.84
N ALA A 195 -1.64 30.67 3.59
CA ALA A 195 -0.76 31.45 4.46
C ALA A 195 -1.33 31.56 5.88
N GLY A 196 -2.60 31.93 6.03
CA GLY A 196 -3.26 32.00 7.34
C GLY A 196 -3.30 30.65 8.05
N ASP A 197 -3.68 29.59 7.33
CA ASP A 197 -3.76 28.23 7.88
C ASP A 197 -2.37 27.71 8.31
N LYS A 198 -1.30 28.02 7.53
CA LYS A 198 0.06 27.65 7.87
C LYS A 198 0.58 28.39 9.09
N MET A 199 0.28 29.71 9.22
CA MET A 199 0.65 30.48 10.41
C MET A 199 0.00 29.89 11.67
N VAL A 200 -1.29 29.54 11.63
CA VAL A 200 -1.99 28.87 12.74
C VAL A 200 -1.33 27.53 13.06
N ALA A 201 -1.01 26.73 12.04
CA ALA A 201 -0.35 25.44 12.24
C ALA A 201 1.04 25.57 12.88
N ASP A 202 1.79 26.62 12.52
CA ASP A 202 3.10 26.87 13.11
C ASP A 202 3.00 27.29 14.58
N PHE A 203 2.03 28.15 14.95
CA PHE A 203 1.74 28.45 16.37
C PHE A 203 1.32 27.20 17.15
N LYS A 204 0.52 26.32 16.54
CA LYS A 204 0.17 25.03 17.16
C LYS A 204 1.40 24.16 17.40
N LYS A 205 2.37 24.13 16.47
CA LYS A 205 3.65 23.42 16.68
C LYS A 205 4.53 24.04 17.77
N GLU A 206 4.42 25.35 17.98
CA GLU A 206 5.08 26.06 19.07
C GLU A 206 4.44 25.80 20.45
N GLY A 207 3.37 24.98 20.51
CA GLY A 207 2.73 24.58 21.77
C GLY A 207 1.47 25.39 22.12
N HIS A 208 0.86 26.11 21.16
CA HIS A 208 -0.35 26.89 21.32
C HIS A 208 -1.59 26.14 20.79
N PRO A 209 -2.25 25.26 21.57
CA PRO A 209 -3.34 24.43 21.07
C PRO A 209 -4.56 25.22 20.57
N LEU A 210 -4.81 26.38 21.13
CA LEU A 210 -5.97 27.24 20.84
C LEU A 210 -5.71 28.26 19.74
N ALA A 211 -4.56 28.21 19.06
CA ALA A 211 -4.21 29.12 17.98
C ALA A 211 -5.29 29.09 16.87
N LYS A 212 -5.75 30.27 16.48
CA LYS A 212 -6.81 30.45 15.48
C LYS A 212 -6.60 31.71 14.65
N LEU A 213 -7.08 31.66 13.43
CA LEU A 213 -7.19 32.86 12.60
C LEU A 213 -8.46 33.61 13.04
N GLU A 214 -8.27 34.74 13.73
CA GLU A 214 -9.38 35.54 14.28
C GLU A 214 -10.07 36.34 13.18
N LYS A 215 -9.29 36.90 12.25
CA LYS A 215 -9.82 37.74 11.17
C LYS A 215 -8.96 37.60 9.90
N ARG A 216 -9.62 37.55 8.76
CA ARG A 216 -9.01 37.60 7.43
C ARG A 216 -9.76 38.65 6.61
N ASP A 217 -9.09 39.75 6.27
CA ASP A 217 -9.59 40.78 5.36
C ASP A 217 -8.73 40.74 4.08
N VAL A 218 -9.35 40.60 2.93
CA VAL A 218 -8.70 40.59 1.61
C VAL A 218 -9.45 41.58 0.74
N VAL A 219 -8.79 42.63 0.34
CA VAL A 219 -9.40 43.72 -0.43
C VAL A 219 -8.66 43.85 -1.78
N ALA A 220 -9.38 43.59 -2.87
CA ALA A 220 -8.89 43.80 -4.21
C ALA A 220 -9.17 45.23 -4.69
N ASP A 221 -8.13 46.00 -4.98
CA ASP A 221 -8.22 47.32 -5.61
C ASP A 221 -8.09 47.18 -7.13
N HIS A 222 -9.18 47.34 -7.83
CA HIS A 222 -9.25 47.27 -9.29
C HIS A 222 -8.61 48.45 -10.00
N ALA A 223 -8.42 49.57 -9.30
CA ALA A 223 -7.77 50.75 -9.92
C ALA A 223 -6.25 50.56 -10.05
N THR A 224 -5.64 49.88 -9.08
CA THR A 224 -4.20 49.60 -9.02
C THR A 224 -3.86 48.17 -9.36
N ASN A 225 -4.84 47.28 -9.54
CA ASN A 225 -4.68 45.82 -9.69
C ASN A 225 -3.85 45.19 -8.55
N THR A 226 -4.11 45.63 -7.32
CA THR A 226 -3.45 45.10 -6.13
C THR A 226 -4.47 44.47 -5.16
N VAL A 227 -3.99 43.55 -4.32
CA VAL A 227 -4.75 42.93 -3.24
C VAL A 227 -4.06 43.22 -1.92
N ASP A 228 -4.73 43.95 -1.06
CA ASP A 228 -4.30 44.18 0.32
C ASP A 228 -4.81 43.03 1.21
N VAL A 229 -3.93 42.50 2.04
CA VAL A 229 -4.22 41.34 2.91
C VAL A 229 -3.97 41.70 4.36
N SER A 230 -4.96 41.50 5.22
CA SER A 230 -4.82 41.64 6.67
C SER A 230 -5.20 40.34 7.35
N LEU A 231 -4.26 39.73 8.09
CA LEU A 231 -4.47 38.48 8.84
C LEU A 231 -4.23 38.74 10.31
N LYS A 232 -5.25 38.49 11.16
CA LYS A 232 -5.15 38.60 12.61
C LYS A 232 -5.17 37.20 13.21
N ILE A 233 -4.10 36.83 13.92
CA ILE A 233 -3.99 35.55 14.62
C ILE A 233 -3.97 35.80 16.12
N ASP A 234 -4.76 35.03 16.83
CA ASP A 234 -4.73 34.84 18.27
C ASP A 234 -4.11 33.46 18.54
N SER A 235 -2.89 33.42 19.05
CA SER A 235 -2.20 32.18 19.36
C SER A 235 -2.76 31.49 20.60
N GLY A 236 -3.35 32.27 21.51
CA GLY A 236 -3.66 31.76 22.85
C GLY A 236 -2.41 31.40 23.66
N PRO A 237 -2.55 30.91 24.89
CA PRO A 237 -1.42 30.51 25.72
C PRO A 237 -0.78 29.18 25.25
N VAL A 238 0.50 28.98 25.59
CA VAL A 238 1.17 27.68 25.53
C VAL A 238 0.58 26.77 26.60
N ALA A 239 0.28 25.52 26.25
CA ALA A 239 -0.32 24.59 27.19
C ALA A 239 0.29 23.17 27.07
N PRO A 240 0.40 22.42 28.16
CA PRO A 240 0.67 21.00 28.11
C PRO A 240 -0.60 20.20 27.79
N PHE A 241 -0.45 18.93 27.38
CA PHE A 241 -1.56 18.00 27.29
C PHE A 241 -2.20 17.77 28.67
N GLY A 242 -3.50 17.85 28.73
CA GLY A 242 -4.33 17.54 29.89
C GLY A 242 -4.93 16.13 29.84
N ASN A 243 -6.04 15.95 30.56
CA ASN A 243 -6.75 14.67 30.60
C ASN A 243 -7.15 14.18 29.22
N VAL A 244 -6.94 12.89 28.97
CA VAL A 244 -7.29 12.21 27.72
C VAL A 244 -8.58 11.43 27.92
N GLY A 245 -9.66 11.88 27.24
CA GLY A 245 -10.94 11.18 27.17
C GLY A 245 -10.98 10.21 25.99
N VAL A 246 -11.85 9.19 26.08
CA VAL A 246 -12.15 8.27 24.96
C VAL A 246 -13.66 8.17 24.80
N THR A 247 -14.14 8.23 23.56
CA THR A 247 -15.57 8.12 23.23
C THR A 247 -15.77 7.28 21.96
N GLY A 248 -16.97 6.68 21.82
CA GLY A 248 -17.37 5.91 20.65
C GLY A 248 -16.92 4.43 20.64
N GLN A 249 -16.11 4.01 21.62
CA GLN A 249 -15.74 2.61 21.81
C GLN A 249 -16.95 1.77 22.26
N LYS A 250 -16.96 0.48 21.89
CA LYS A 250 -18.01 -0.48 22.26
C LYS A 250 -17.45 -1.70 22.96
N SER A 251 -16.43 -2.30 22.39
CA SER A 251 -15.81 -3.55 22.82
C SER A 251 -14.34 -3.43 23.15
N VAL A 252 -13.68 -2.36 22.68
CA VAL A 252 -12.27 -2.09 23.01
C VAL A 252 -12.20 -1.32 24.32
N ASP A 253 -11.35 -1.78 25.22
CA ASP A 253 -11.10 -1.16 26.53
C ASP A 253 -10.60 0.29 26.37
N PRO A 254 -11.28 1.30 26.94
CA PRO A 254 -10.87 2.71 26.85
C PRO A 254 -9.48 2.97 27.46
N ASP A 255 -9.11 2.28 28.53
CA ASP A 255 -7.78 2.43 29.14
C ASP A 255 -6.67 1.85 28.25
N PHE A 256 -6.99 0.79 27.48
CA PHE A 256 -6.10 0.30 26.45
C PHE A 256 -5.90 1.36 25.35
N ILE A 257 -7.00 2.00 24.87
CA ILE A 257 -6.93 3.04 23.82
C ILE A 257 -6.05 4.20 24.29
N LYS A 258 -6.26 4.74 25.49
CA LYS A 258 -5.45 5.81 26.07
C LYS A 258 -3.97 5.46 26.13
N ARG A 259 -3.66 4.29 26.71
CA ARG A 259 -2.28 3.82 26.85
C ARG A 259 -1.60 3.60 25.50
N TYR A 260 -2.31 3.07 24.52
CA TYR A 260 -1.76 2.80 23.19
C TYR A 260 -1.57 4.08 22.37
N ALA A 261 -2.43 5.09 22.54
CA ALA A 261 -2.30 6.41 21.90
C ALA A 261 -1.00 7.13 22.33
N ARG A 262 -0.52 6.91 23.56
CA ARG A 262 0.71 7.51 24.11
C ARG A 262 0.66 9.06 24.13
N ILE A 263 -0.52 9.64 24.35
CA ILE A 263 -0.63 11.06 24.64
C ILE A 263 -0.35 11.22 26.13
N ASN A 264 0.82 11.77 26.45
CA ASN A 264 1.26 11.86 27.84
C ASN A 264 0.82 13.20 28.44
N GLU A 265 -0.01 13.14 29.48
CA GLU A 265 -0.43 14.30 30.26
C GLU A 265 0.78 15.06 30.82
N GLY A 266 0.73 16.39 30.86
CA GLY A 266 1.79 17.27 31.33
C GLY A 266 2.93 17.53 30.34
N LYS A 267 3.02 16.79 29.22
CA LYS A 267 4.00 17.10 28.17
C LYS A 267 3.51 18.29 27.33
N PRO A 268 4.42 19.10 26.75
CA PRO A 268 4.06 20.18 25.85
C PRO A 268 3.14 19.69 24.72
N TYR A 269 2.11 20.46 24.43
CA TYR A 269 1.22 20.17 23.31
C TYR A 269 1.99 20.11 21.98
N SER A 270 1.64 19.16 21.12
CA SER A 270 2.22 18.98 19.79
C SER A 270 1.19 18.32 18.85
N PRO A 271 0.83 18.97 17.72
CA PRO A 271 -0.04 18.37 16.70
C PRO A 271 0.57 17.08 16.12
N ASP A 272 1.89 17.02 16.01
CA ASP A 272 2.60 15.85 15.49
C ASP A 272 2.43 14.63 16.41
N GLU A 273 2.40 14.83 17.72
CA GLU A 273 2.11 13.75 18.68
C GLU A 273 0.65 13.27 18.56
N LEU A 274 -0.31 14.16 18.34
CA LEU A 274 -1.70 13.77 18.08
C LEU A 274 -1.84 12.99 16.77
N LYS A 275 -1.13 13.41 15.71
CA LYS A 275 -1.09 12.68 14.44
C LYS A 275 -0.51 11.29 14.63
N LYS A 276 0.64 11.16 15.31
CA LYS A 276 1.26 9.86 15.64
C LYS A 276 0.33 8.97 16.46
N ALA A 277 -0.39 9.55 17.44
CA ALA A 277 -1.37 8.83 18.25
C ALA A 277 -2.53 8.28 17.38
N SER A 278 -3.06 9.12 16.49
CA SER A 278 -4.09 8.70 15.54
C SER A 278 -3.60 7.58 14.60
N ASP A 279 -2.39 7.71 14.06
CA ASP A 279 -1.79 6.73 13.16
C ASP A 279 -1.52 5.40 13.88
N ARG A 280 -1.05 5.42 15.14
CA ARG A 280 -0.89 4.21 15.98
C ARG A 280 -2.23 3.48 16.15
N LEU A 281 -3.28 4.20 16.55
CA LEU A 281 -4.60 3.60 16.76
C LEU A 281 -5.19 3.03 15.45
N ARG A 282 -5.00 3.71 14.31
CA ARG A 282 -5.44 3.20 13.00
C ARG A 282 -4.71 1.93 12.59
N LYS A 283 -3.41 1.81 12.90
CA LYS A 283 -2.61 0.60 12.62
C LYS A 283 -3.14 -0.66 13.31
N LEU A 284 -3.89 -0.54 14.41
CA LEU A 284 -4.54 -1.69 15.07
C LEU A 284 -5.57 -2.39 14.17
N GLY A 285 -6.15 -1.71 13.19
CA GLY A 285 -7.13 -2.26 12.25
C GLY A 285 -8.48 -2.64 12.88
N VAL A 286 -8.70 -2.34 14.15
CA VAL A 286 -9.95 -2.58 14.88
C VAL A 286 -10.91 -1.39 14.73
N PHE A 287 -10.40 -0.20 14.43
CA PHE A 287 -11.18 1.01 14.25
C PHE A 287 -11.40 1.32 12.76
N SER A 288 -12.61 1.69 12.39
CA SER A 288 -12.98 2.22 11.07
C SER A 288 -12.68 3.71 10.95
N SER A 289 -12.74 4.45 12.06
CA SER A 289 -12.29 5.84 12.13
C SER A 289 -11.66 6.14 13.49
N VAL A 290 -10.68 7.04 13.47
CA VAL A 290 -10.03 7.60 14.65
C VAL A 290 -9.87 9.08 14.42
N THR A 291 -10.43 9.89 15.31
CA THR A 291 -10.31 11.35 15.34
C THR A 291 -9.86 11.75 16.72
N ILE A 292 -8.85 12.61 16.81
CA ILE A 292 -8.39 13.15 18.09
C ILE A 292 -8.67 14.66 18.04
N ARG A 293 -9.40 15.15 19.05
CA ARG A 293 -9.80 16.56 19.15
C ARG A 293 -9.30 17.16 20.43
N GLU A 294 -8.77 18.37 20.33
CA GLU A 294 -8.49 19.23 21.46
C GLU A 294 -9.80 19.89 21.93
N ALA A 295 -9.89 20.19 23.22
CA ALA A 295 -10.98 20.99 23.77
C ALA A 295 -10.89 22.45 23.29
N ASP A 296 -12.02 23.13 23.21
CA ASP A 296 -12.09 24.56 22.80
C ASP A 296 -11.54 25.52 23.88
N LYS A 297 -11.24 25.01 25.07
CA LYS A 297 -10.74 25.79 26.23
C LYS A 297 -9.77 24.98 27.05
N LEU A 298 -8.82 25.67 27.68
CA LEU A 298 -7.95 25.05 28.65
C LEU A 298 -8.73 24.66 29.92
N ALA A 299 -8.28 23.61 30.58
CA ALA A 299 -8.74 23.24 31.90
C ALA A 299 -8.24 24.26 32.95
N PRO A 300 -8.82 24.28 34.18
CA PRO A 300 -8.40 25.22 35.25
C PRO A 300 -6.91 25.12 35.64
N ASP A 301 -6.26 24.00 35.38
CA ASP A 301 -4.82 23.77 35.59
C ASP A 301 -3.94 24.30 34.43
N GLY A 302 -4.54 24.91 33.40
CA GLY A 302 -3.85 25.44 32.22
C GLY A 302 -3.51 24.40 31.16
N SER A 303 -3.91 23.15 31.33
CA SER A 303 -3.68 22.09 30.35
C SER A 303 -4.78 22.05 29.28
N ILE A 304 -4.50 21.43 28.11
CA ILE A 304 -5.49 21.21 27.05
C ILE A 304 -6.06 19.79 27.11
N PRO A 305 -7.34 19.61 27.52
CA PRO A 305 -8.00 18.32 27.46
C PRO A 305 -8.10 17.82 26.02
N THR A 306 -7.92 16.52 25.83
CA THR A 306 -7.94 15.90 24.51
C THR A 306 -8.92 14.72 24.50
N THR A 307 -9.74 14.59 23.47
CA THR A 307 -10.69 13.48 23.31
C THR A 307 -10.34 12.65 22.11
N ILE A 308 -10.18 11.34 22.32
CA ILE A 308 -10.01 10.33 21.26
C ILE A 308 -11.39 9.79 20.93
N GLU A 309 -11.91 10.15 19.76
CA GLU A 309 -13.18 9.66 19.22
C GLU A 309 -12.88 8.49 18.29
N VAL A 310 -13.40 7.30 18.60
CA VAL A 310 -13.20 6.10 17.79
C VAL A 310 -14.53 5.54 17.30
N SER A 311 -14.49 4.92 16.12
CA SER A 311 -15.56 4.07 15.64
C SER A 311 -15.00 2.69 15.36
N GLU A 312 -15.54 1.67 16.00
CA GLU A 312 -15.07 0.30 15.79
C GLU A 312 -15.52 -0.24 14.44
N GLY A 313 -14.61 -0.90 13.74
CA GLY A 313 -14.87 -1.62 12.50
C GLY A 313 -15.48 -3.01 12.74
N LYS A 314 -15.71 -3.75 11.66
CA LYS A 314 -16.13 -5.16 11.75
C LYS A 314 -15.02 -5.97 12.42
N GLN A 315 -15.37 -6.69 13.49
CA GLN A 315 -14.39 -7.47 14.27
C GLN A 315 -13.91 -8.72 13.50
N ARG A 316 -14.79 -9.34 12.72
CA ARG A 316 -14.46 -10.51 11.91
C ARG A 316 -14.02 -10.08 10.52
N PHE A 317 -13.00 -10.74 10.01
CA PHE A 317 -12.49 -10.54 8.65
C PHE A 317 -12.12 -11.88 8.03
N PHE A 318 -12.17 -11.95 6.74
CA PHE A 318 -11.74 -13.11 5.97
C PHE A 318 -11.11 -12.63 4.66
N GLY A 319 -10.35 -13.47 4.05
CA GLY A 319 -9.78 -13.22 2.73
C GLY A 319 -9.45 -14.54 2.05
N VAL A 320 -9.39 -14.46 0.74
CA VAL A 320 -8.95 -15.53 -0.14
C VAL A 320 -7.91 -14.98 -1.09
N GLY A 321 -6.95 -15.81 -1.47
CA GLY A 321 -5.91 -15.49 -2.43
C GLY A 321 -5.70 -16.65 -3.37
N ALA A 322 -5.24 -16.35 -4.58
CA ALA A 322 -4.84 -17.34 -5.57
C ALA A 322 -3.55 -16.89 -6.22
N GLN A 323 -2.69 -17.87 -6.56
CA GLN A 323 -1.47 -17.67 -7.31
C GLN A 323 -1.32 -18.80 -8.31
N TYR A 324 -0.61 -18.51 -9.38
CA TYR A 324 -0.31 -19.50 -10.40
C TYR A 324 1.12 -19.32 -10.93
N SER A 325 1.79 -20.43 -11.12
CA SER A 325 3.07 -20.50 -11.82
C SER A 325 3.07 -21.75 -12.69
N THR A 326 3.73 -21.67 -13.85
CA THR A 326 3.94 -22.85 -14.69
C THR A 326 4.94 -23.83 -14.06
N ILE A 327 5.59 -23.43 -12.98
CA ILE A 327 6.63 -24.19 -12.28
C ILE A 327 6.08 -24.81 -10.99
N ASP A 328 5.27 -24.03 -10.25
CA ASP A 328 4.76 -24.42 -8.92
C ASP A 328 3.27 -24.79 -8.95
N GLY A 329 2.63 -24.76 -10.12
CA GLY A 329 1.22 -25.03 -10.27
C GLY A 329 0.32 -23.91 -9.72
N PHE A 330 -0.94 -24.25 -9.47
CA PHE A 330 -1.93 -23.34 -8.92
C PHE A 330 -1.98 -23.48 -7.39
N GLY A 331 -2.03 -22.34 -6.70
CA GLY A 331 -2.16 -22.27 -5.25
C GLY A 331 -3.38 -21.46 -4.83
N LEU A 332 -4.09 -21.98 -3.83
CA LEU A 332 -5.21 -21.31 -3.17
C LEU A 332 -4.89 -21.11 -1.69
N GLN A 333 -5.25 -19.96 -1.15
CA GLN A 333 -5.18 -19.70 0.28
C GLN A 333 -6.45 -19.01 0.78
N GLY A 334 -6.81 -19.30 2.02
CA GLY A 334 -7.93 -18.66 2.68
C GLY A 334 -7.61 -18.40 4.15
N TYR A 335 -8.17 -17.33 4.70
CA TYR A 335 -8.06 -17.05 6.13
C TYR A 335 -9.35 -16.46 6.68
N TRP A 336 -9.55 -16.72 7.96
CA TRP A 336 -10.56 -16.09 8.80
C TRP A 336 -9.88 -15.51 10.04
N GLY A 337 -10.38 -14.39 10.55
CA GLY A 337 -9.82 -13.82 11.75
C GLY A 337 -10.80 -12.95 12.53
N HIS A 338 -10.40 -12.66 13.78
CA HIS A 338 -11.10 -11.78 14.71
C HIS A 338 -10.11 -10.74 15.24
N ARG A 339 -10.49 -9.44 15.26
CA ARG A 339 -9.59 -8.30 15.56
C ARG A 339 -9.59 -7.83 17.00
N ASN A 340 -10.45 -8.36 17.86
CA ASN A 340 -10.56 -7.93 19.25
C ASN A 340 -11.16 -9.04 20.10
N LEU A 341 -10.36 -10.03 20.50
CA LEU A 341 -10.80 -11.21 21.26
C LEU A 341 -11.07 -10.87 22.73
N THR A 342 -10.19 -10.07 23.36
CA THR A 342 -10.21 -9.79 24.79
C THR A 342 -10.45 -8.31 25.12
N GLY A 343 -10.81 -7.48 24.13
CA GLY A 343 -11.03 -6.05 24.33
C GLY A 343 -9.77 -5.19 24.24
N ARG A 344 -8.63 -5.75 23.84
CA ARG A 344 -7.34 -5.05 23.75
C ARG A 344 -6.77 -5.02 22.35
N ALA A 345 -7.67 -5.02 21.33
CA ALA A 345 -7.33 -5.07 19.92
C ALA A 345 -6.42 -6.27 19.57
N ASP A 346 -6.49 -7.34 20.36
CA ASP A 346 -5.79 -8.59 20.11
C ASP A 346 -6.51 -9.38 19.02
N SER A 347 -5.75 -9.98 18.12
CA SER A 347 -6.31 -10.66 16.97
C SER A 347 -5.95 -12.14 16.95
N LEU A 348 -6.90 -12.94 16.45
CA LEU A 348 -6.71 -14.33 16.12
C LEU A 348 -6.94 -14.49 14.62
N ARG A 349 -6.00 -15.16 13.93
CA ARG A 349 -6.12 -15.52 12.52
C ARG A 349 -5.93 -17.02 12.36
N ILE A 350 -6.83 -17.63 11.63
CA ILE A 350 -6.75 -19.02 11.18
C ILE A 350 -6.60 -18.97 9.67
N GLU A 351 -5.63 -19.67 9.13
CA GLU A 351 -5.36 -19.69 7.70
C GLU A 351 -5.10 -21.10 7.20
N GLY A 352 -5.38 -21.31 5.93
CA GLY A 352 -5.07 -22.56 5.23
C GLY A 352 -4.72 -22.28 3.79
N SER A 353 -3.81 -23.09 3.23
CA SER A 353 -3.46 -23.05 1.81
C SER A 353 -3.26 -24.44 1.25
N VAL A 354 -3.51 -24.57 -0.04
CA VAL A 354 -3.16 -25.72 -0.86
C VAL A 354 -2.45 -25.23 -2.11
N SER A 355 -1.34 -25.85 -2.49
CA SER A 355 -0.56 -25.50 -3.68
C SER A 355 -0.13 -26.76 -4.46
N ARG A 356 0.58 -26.57 -5.59
CA ARG A 356 0.91 -27.61 -6.58
C ARG A 356 -0.30 -28.21 -7.31
N ILE A 357 -1.45 -27.55 -7.30
CA ILE A 357 -2.62 -27.99 -8.05
C ILE A 357 -2.32 -27.91 -9.55
N GLY A 358 -2.46 -29.05 -10.25
CA GLY A 358 -2.17 -29.17 -11.68
C GLY A 358 -0.76 -29.68 -12.01
N GLU A 359 0.18 -29.68 -11.06
CA GLU A 359 1.47 -30.36 -11.17
C GLU A 359 1.30 -31.87 -10.97
N THR A 360 0.40 -32.25 -10.11
CA THR A 360 0.07 -33.65 -9.82
C THR A 360 -1.44 -33.87 -9.85
N THR A 361 -1.87 -35.09 -10.15
CA THR A 361 -3.26 -35.55 -10.00
C THR A 361 -3.50 -36.30 -8.68
N ASP A 362 -2.42 -36.56 -7.94
CA ASP A 362 -2.48 -37.22 -6.62
C ASP A 362 -2.60 -36.15 -5.53
N PHE A 363 -3.74 -36.11 -4.84
CA PHE A 363 -3.99 -35.19 -3.72
C PHE A 363 -3.00 -35.37 -2.57
N SER A 364 -2.38 -36.56 -2.40
CA SER A 364 -1.37 -36.77 -1.37
C SER A 364 -0.02 -36.10 -1.68
N GLN A 365 0.19 -35.63 -2.90
CA GLN A 365 1.37 -34.93 -3.37
C GLN A 365 1.18 -33.41 -3.48
N LEU A 366 0.05 -32.89 -3.01
CA LEU A 366 -0.18 -31.45 -2.90
C LEU A 366 0.47 -30.91 -1.62
N ASP A 367 0.90 -29.66 -1.68
CA ASP A 367 1.37 -28.96 -0.49
C ASP A 367 0.19 -28.39 0.29
N TYR A 368 0.18 -28.65 1.59
CA TYR A 368 -0.84 -28.13 2.51
C TYR A 368 -0.20 -27.31 3.62
N THR A 369 -0.81 -26.20 3.95
CA THR A 369 -0.44 -25.42 5.13
C THR A 369 -1.70 -25.09 5.93
N ALA A 370 -1.62 -25.24 7.26
CA ALA A 370 -2.61 -24.75 8.21
C ALA A 370 -1.90 -23.90 9.27
N GLY A 371 -2.44 -22.75 9.61
CA GLY A 371 -1.85 -21.80 10.55
C GLY A 371 -2.87 -21.22 11.52
N LEU A 372 -2.43 -21.01 12.76
CA LEU A 372 -3.13 -20.27 13.80
C LEU A 372 -2.17 -19.21 14.32
N THR A 373 -2.56 -17.94 14.27
CA THR A 373 -1.74 -16.83 14.76
C THR A 373 -2.54 -15.95 15.70
N TYR A 374 -2.05 -15.76 16.91
CA TYR A 374 -2.56 -14.81 17.89
C TYR A 374 -1.59 -13.64 18.02
N VAL A 375 -2.11 -12.41 17.95
CA VAL A 375 -1.31 -11.18 18.08
C VAL A 375 -1.94 -10.30 19.13
N ARG A 376 -1.14 -9.84 20.11
CA ARG A 376 -1.57 -8.94 21.17
C ARG A 376 -0.67 -7.71 21.21
N PRO A 377 -1.15 -6.55 20.77
CA PRO A 377 -0.41 -5.29 20.84
C PRO A 377 -0.32 -4.78 22.29
N ALA A 378 0.61 -3.87 22.54
CA ALA A 378 0.85 -3.25 23.83
C ALA A 378 1.02 -4.24 25.01
N THR A 379 1.70 -5.36 24.75
CA THR A 379 2.03 -6.35 25.79
C THR A 379 3.24 -5.86 26.59
N PHE A 380 3.08 -5.69 27.90
CA PHE A 380 4.03 -5.07 28.85
C PHE A 380 4.27 -3.59 28.60
N TYR A 381 4.64 -3.21 27.38
CA TYR A 381 4.90 -1.82 26.94
C TYR A 381 4.04 -1.48 25.73
N PRO A 382 3.65 -0.20 25.55
CA PRO A 382 2.85 0.22 24.39
C PRO A 382 3.50 -0.06 23.03
N SER A 383 4.85 -0.16 22.97
CA SER A 383 5.63 -0.47 21.75
C SER A 383 5.83 -1.97 21.52
N ALA A 384 5.44 -2.82 22.49
CA ALA A 384 5.70 -4.25 22.42
C ALA A 384 4.47 -5.01 21.93
N THR A 385 4.65 -5.86 20.94
CA THR A 385 3.60 -6.74 20.40
C THR A 385 3.99 -8.18 20.64
N PHE A 386 3.13 -8.92 21.34
CA PHE A 386 3.27 -10.36 21.51
C PHE A 386 2.62 -11.10 20.35
N THR A 387 3.30 -12.12 19.84
CA THR A 387 2.77 -13.02 18.81
C THR A 387 2.99 -14.46 19.25
N ALA A 388 1.96 -15.30 19.13
CA ALA A 388 2.05 -16.76 19.26
C ALA A 388 1.48 -17.39 17.99
N ALA A 389 2.16 -18.42 17.47
CA ALA A 389 1.75 -19.08 16.24
C ALA A 389 1.91 -20.60 16.36
N LEU A 390 0.99 -21.31 15.72
CA LEU A 390 1.07 -22.74 15.43
C LEU A 390 0.93 -22.91 13.93
N LYS A 391 1.88 -23.62 13.30
CA LYS A 391 1.89 -23.89 11.87
C LYS A 391 2.09 -25.38 11.60
N MET A 392 1.28 -25.93 10.72
CA MET A 392 1.38 -27.30 10.24
C MET A 392 1.55 -27.26 8.72
N GLN A 393 2.47 -28.03 8.19
CA GLN A 393 2.75 -28.08 6.74
C GLN A 393 3.04 -29.52 6.31
N THR A 394 2.54 -29.84 5.12
CA THR A 394 2.95 -31.00 4.33
C THR A 394 3.47 -30.44 3.01
N LEU A 395 4.70 -30.70 2.67
CA LEU A 395 5.42 -30.11 1.54
C LEU A 395 6.05 -31.21 0.68
N HIS A 396 5.95 -31.07 -0.63
CA HIS A 396 6.47 -32.00 -1.63
C HIS A 396 7.24 -31.27 -2.77
N PRO A 397 8.18 -30.35 -2.46
CA PRO A 397 9.07 -29.85 -3.51
C PRO A 397 9.93 -30.99 -4.06
N ASP A 398 10.57 -30.75 -5.22
CA ASP A 398 11.40 -31.77 -5.85
C ASP A 398 12.64 -32.17 -5.02
N ALA A 399 13.04 -31.32 -4.08
CA ALA A 399 14.21 -31.53 -3.23
C ALA A 399 13.96 -32.44 -2.01
N TYR A 400 12.71 -32.53 -1.53
CA TYR A 400 12.35 -33.32 -0.33
C TYR A 400 10.83 -33.44 -0.16
N ASP A 401 10.41 -34.44 0.62
CA ASP A 401 9.07 -34.49 1.22
C ASP A 401 9.19 -34.16 2.70
N ALA A 402 8.30 -33.30 3.25
CA ALA A 402 8.35 -32.93 4.66
C ALA A 402 6.98 -32.73 5.28
N ASN A 403 6.80 -33.28 6.50
CA ASN A 403 5.68 -32.98 7.38
C ASN A 403 6.20 -32.22 8.60
N THR A 404 5.72 -30.99 8.82
CA THR A 404 6.21 -30.13 9.90
C THR A 404 5.08 -29.66 10.79
N VAL A 405 5.37 -29.55 12.10
CA VAL A 405 4.54 -28.87 13.09
C VAL A 405 5.43 -27.92 13.86
N THR A 406 5.17 -26.63 13.77
CA THR A 406 5.97 -25.60 14.43
C THR A 406 5.09 -24.76 15.34
N ALA A 407 5.48 -24.64 16.61
CA ALA A 407 4.86 -23.76 17.59
C ALA A 407 5.90 -22.73 18.05
N GLY A 408 5.52 -21.47 18.08
CA GLY A 408 6.41 -20.39 18.50
C GLY A 408 5.67 -19.25 19.19
N ALA A 409 6.41 -18.52 20.03
CA ALA A 409 5.93 -17.29 20.64
C ALA A 409 7.08 -16.29 20.79
N GLY A 410 6.77 -15.00 20.65
CA GLY A 410 7.80 -13.95 20.72
C GLY A 410 7.22 -12.57 20.96
N LEU A 411 8.11 -11.64 21.18
CA LEU A 411 7.84 -10.22 21.35
C LEU A 411 8.57 -9.43 20.28
N ALA A 412 7.85 -8.54 19.61
CA ALA A 412 8.42 -7.52 18.75
C ALA A 412 8.32 -6.16 19.48
N TYR A 413 9.41 -5.39 19.49
CA TYR A 413 9.49 -4.07 20.11
C TYR A 413 9.80 -3.02 19.05
N GLU A 414 8.88 -2.07 18.85
CA GLU A 414 9.10 -0.89 18.00
C GLU A 414 9.98 0.12 18.75
N ILE A 415 11.25 0.24 18.34
CA ILE A 415 12.18 1.24 18.87
C ILE A 415 11.71 2.64 18.46
N ASN A 416 11.32 2.76 17.19
CA ASN A 416 10.74 3.95 16.59
C ASN A 416 9.85 3.54 15.39
N ASP A 417 9.37 4.51 14.61
CA ASP A 417 8.45 4.27 13.48
C ASP A 417 9.08 3.42 12.34
N GLN A 418 10.41 3.30 12.29
CA GLN A 418 11.16 2.61 11.25
C GLN A 418 11.83 1.33 11.76
N ASP A 419 12.22 1.29 13.03
CA ASP A 419 13.07 0.24 13.59
C ASP A 419 12.30 -0.67 14.55
N THR A 420 12.37 -1.98 14.29
CA THR A 420 11.75 -3.02 15.13
C THR A 420 12.77 -4.10 15.44
N VAL A 421 12.83 -4.54 16.70
CA VAL A 421 13.55 -5.73 17.13
C VAL A 421 12.57 -6.79 17.60
N SER A 422 12.85 -8.06 17.33
CA SER A 422 12.03 -9.16 17.84
C SER A 422 12.90 -10.29 18.39
N ALA A 423 12.35 -10.97 19.40
CA ALA A 423 12.93 -12.17 19.98
C ALA A 423 11.83 -13.13 20.40
N GLY A 424 12.09 -14.44 20.31
CA GLY A 424 11.10 -15.46 20.64
C GLY A 424 11.70 -16.81 20.95
N GLY A 425 10.81 -17.78 21.13
CA GLY A 425 11.13 -19.20 21.24
C GLY A 425 10.28 -19.99 20.23
N GLU A 426 10.85 -21.01 19.65
CA GLU A 426 10.22 -21.89 18.65
C GLU A 426 10.55 -23.34 18.96
N VAL A 427 9.57 -24.21 18.84
CA VAL A 427 9.73 -25.68 18.83
C VAL A 427 9.13 -26.21 17.56
N SER A 428 9.88 -27.02 16.83
CA SER A 428 9.47 -27.62 15.55
C SER A 428 9.72 -29.11 15.54
N TYR A 429 8.71 -29.89 15.20
CA TYR A 429 8.87 -31.28 14.81
C TYR A 429 8.78 -31.39 13.30
N GLU A 430 9.74 -32.09 12.69
CA GLU A 430 9.79 -32.34 11.25
C GLU A 430 10.09 -33.81 10.99
N ALA A 431 9.34 -34.40 10.06
CA ALA A 431 9.64 -35.69 9.47
C ALA A 431 9.82 -35.47 7.97
N ASP A 432 11.04 -35.65 7.49
CA ASP A 432 11.38 -35.46 6.08
C ASP A 432 11.86 -36.72 5.41
N THR A 433 11.86 -36.69 4.10
CA THR A 433 12.43 -37.71 3.22
C THR A 433 13.15 -37.00 2.08
N THR A 434 14.41 -37.28 1.90
CA THR A 434 15.25 -36.78 0.78
C THR A 434 15.85 -37.94 0.02
N ASP A 435 16.05 -37.80 -1.30
CA ASP A 435 16.69 -38.83 -2.10
C ASP A 435 18.15 -39.04 -1.69
N ALA A 436 18.82 -37.95 -1.27
CA ALA A 436 20.22 -37.97 -0.85
C ALA A 436 20.46 -38.68 0.49
N PHE A 437 19.57 -38.51 1.47
CA PHE A 437 19.80 -38.92 2.86
C PHE A 437 18.77 -39.91 3.40
N GLY A 438 17.63 -40.12 2.68
CA GLY A 438 16.54 -40.99 3.13
C GLY A 438 15.59 -40.28 4.13
N LYS A 439 15.03 -41.05 5.07
CA LYS A 439 14.02 -40.58 6.03
C LYS A 439 14.66 -40.17 7.35
N HIS A 440 14.36 -38.96 7.77
CA HIS A 440 14.80 -38.41 9.05
C HIS A 440 13.63 -37.81 9.86
N LYS A 441 13.84 -37.68 11.16
CA LYS A 441 12.93 -37.01 12.07
C LYS A 441 13.75 -36.09 12.96
N TYR A 442 13.23 -34.89 13.19
CA TYR A 442 13.90 -33.84 13.96
C TYR A 442 12.95 -33.24 14.99
N LEU A 443 13.48 -32.92 16.15
CA LEU A 443 12.83 -32.07 17.15
C LEU A 443 13.75 -30.89 17.42
N THR A 444 13.46 -29.74 16.82
CA THR A 444 14.31 -28.56 16.92
C THR A 444 13.72 -27.52 17.87
N VAL A 445 14.55 -27.04 18.81
CA VAL A 445 14.26 -25.87 19.63
C VAL A 445 15.12 -24.71 19.14
N ALA A 446 14.53 -23.54 18.92
CA ALA A 446 15.23 -22.40 18.35
C ALA A 446 14.84 -21.08 19.05
N ILE A 447 15.75 -20.12 18.98
CA ILE A 447 15.54 -18.75 19.48
C ILE A 447 15.64 -17.81 18.29
N PRO A 448 14.52 -17.47 17.61
CA PRO A 448 14.51 -16.50 16.53
C PRO A 448 14.75 -15.10 17.08
N LEU A 449 15.71 -14.40 16.49
CA LEU A 449 16.04 -12.99 16.74
C LEU A 449 15.99 -12.25 15.41
N GLU A 450 15.39 -11.07 15.36
CA GLU A 450 15.34 -10.28 14.13
C GLU A 450 15.38 -8.77 14.43
N TYR A 451 16.08 -8.03 13.58
CA TYR A 451 16.02 -6.58 13.50
C TYR A 451 15.56 -6.19 12.10
N VAL A 452 14.59 -5.26 12.02
CA VAL A 452 14.06 -4.72 10.78
C VAL A 452 14.10 -3.20 10.83
N ARG A 453 14.62 -2.60 9.76
CA ARG A 453 14.49 -1.18 9.45
C ARG A 453 13.68 -1.01 8.16
N ASP A 454 12.57 -0.27 8.22
CA ASP A 454 11.65 -0.06 7.10
C ASP A 454 11.35 1.44 6.95
N THR A 455 11.93 2.04 5.90
CA THR A 455 11.78 3.47 5.57
C THR A 455 10.92 3.70 4.32
N ARG A 456 10.27 2.65 3.80
CA ARG A 456 9.46 2.73 2.57
C ARG A 456 8.29 3.68 2.74
N ASP A 457 8.01 4.47 1.71
CA ASP A 457 6.85 5.36 1.61
C ASP A 457 5.52 4.59 1.62
N ASN A 458 5.47 3.45 0.92
CA ASN A 458 4.33 2.55 0.86
C ASN A 458 4.80 1.10 0.99
N LYS A 459 4.13 0.30 1.85
CA LYS A 459 4.52 -1.11 2.07
C LYS A 459 4.06 -2.05 0.96
N LEU A 460 3.00 -1.70 0.21
CA LEU A 460 2.40 -2.55 -0.83
C LEU A 460 2.92 -2.23 -2.23
N ASP A 461 3.20 -0.96 -2.51
CA ASP A 461 3.73 -0.50 -3.79
C ASP A 461 4.72 0.65 -3.52
N PRO A 462 5.92 0.33 -3.02
CA PRO A 462 6.92 1.31 -2.65
C PRO A 462 7.53 1.98 -3.88
N THR A 463 7.69 3.31 -3.78
CA THR A 463 8.36 4.12 -4.80
C THR A 463 9.66 4.74 -4.29
N GLU A 464 9.82 4.86 -2.97
CA GLU A 464 10.99 5.43 -2.31
C GLU A 464 11.32 4.71 -1.00
N GLY A 465 12.58 4.84 -0.57
CA GLY A 465 13.05 4.28 0.67
C GLY A 465 13.59 2.86 0.54
N TYR A 466 13.80 2.22 1.68
CA TYR A 466 14.32 0.86 1.73
C TYR A 466 13.79 0.08 2.94
N ARG A 467 13.86 -1.25 2.83
CA ARG A 467 13.67 -2.17 3.95
C ARG A 467 14.92 -3.05 4.09
N ALA A 468 15.48 -3.10 5.29
CA ALA A 468 16.58 -3.97 5.65
C ALA A 468 16.18 -4.86 6.80
N SER A 469 16.60 -6.12 6.79
CA SER A 469 16.41 -7.06 7.91
C SER A 469 17.67 -7.89 8.12
N ILE A 470 17.94 -8.18 9.39
CA ILE A 470 18.98 -9.14 9.83
C ILE A 470 18.34 -10.05 10.85
N SER A 471 18.52 -11.35 10.69
CA SER A 471 18.03 -12.36 11.60
C SER A 471 19.11 -13.36 12.00
N ALA A 472 18.97 -13.89 13.20
CA ALA A 472 19.78 -14.99 13.73
C ALA A 472 18.85 -15.99 14.42
N LYS A 473 19.03 -17.28 14.15
CA LYS A 473 18.21 -18.35 14.75
C LYS A 473 19.12 -19.48 15.27
N PRO A 474 19.74 -19.32 16.46
CA PRO A 474 20.39 -20.44 17.12
C PRO A 474 19.38 -21.55 17.41
N SER A 475 19.75 -22.77 17.11
CA SER A 475 18.90 -23.94 17.11
C SER A 475 19.63 -25.14 17.71
N TYR A 476 18.88 -25.95 18.47
CA TYR A 476 19.30 -27.24 18.96
C TYR A 476 18.36 -28.32 18.43
N GLU A 477 18.88 -29.26 17.68
CA GLU A 477 18.17 -30.45 17.25
C GLU A 477 18.34 -31.55 18.30
N ALA A 478 17.25 -31.92 18.94
CA ALA A 478 17.28 -32.74 20.17
C ALA A 478 17.37 -34.24 19.90
N MET A 479 16.99 -34.75 18.73
CA MET A 479 17.04 -36.18 18.40
C MET A 479 18.43 -36.64 18.02
N GLY A 480 19.15 -35.87 17.23
CA GLY A 480 20.53 -36.13 16.81
C GLY A 480 21.58 -35.42 17.67
N GLY A 481 21.18 -34.52 18.55
CA GLY A 481 22.09 -33.77 19.43
C GLY A 481 22.89 -32.69 18.70
N SER A 482 22.38 -32.16 17.56
CA SER A 482 23.13 -31.23 16.72
C SER A 482 22.82 -29.78 17.09
N VAL A 483 23.84 -28.92 17.11
CA VAL A 483 23.70 -27.46 17.32
C VAL A 483 24.04 -26.75 16.01
N PHE A 484 23.14 -25.88 15.57
CA PHE A 484 23.37 -25.05 14.39
C PHE A 484 22.70 -23.69 14.53
N SER A 485 23.12 -22.73 13.72
CA SER A 485 22.52 -21.39 13.70
C SER A 485 22.37 -20.92 12.28
N SER A 486 21.21 -20.39 11.91
CA SER A 486 21.05 -19.64 10.66
C SER A 486 21.23 -18.13 10.94
N PHE A 487 21.92 -17.48 10.00
CA PHE A 487 22.05 -16.03 9.91
C PHE A 487 21.57 -15.62 8.53
N GLU A 488 20.65 -14.67 8.49
CA GLU A 488 20.13 -14.17 7.21
C GLU A 488 20.07 -12.65 7.24
N GLY A 489 20.38 -12.05 6.09
CA GLY A 489 20.26 -10.61 5.89
C GLY A 489 19.59 -10.32 4.56
N SER A 490 18.76 -9.30 4.51
CA SER A 490 18.20 -8.80 3.27
C SER A 490 18.08 -7.28 3.26
N VAL A 491 18.26 -6.70 2.09
CA VAL A 491 17.98 -5.28 1.84
C VAL A 491 17.22 -5.17 0.53
N THR A 492 16.16 -4.35 0.55
CA THR A 492 15.37 -4.01 -0.63
C THR A 492 15.27 -2.50 -0.69
N GLY A 493 15.66 -1.88 -1.81
CA GLY A 493 15.65 -0.43 -1.99
C GLY A 493 14.81 -0.02 -3.19
N TYR A 494 14.25 1.19 -3.14
CA TYR A 494 13.37 1.74 -4.15
C TYR A 494 13.74 3.18 -4.45
N GLN A 495 13.74 3.54 -5.74
CA GLN A 495 14.01 4.89 -6.18
C GLN A 495 13.09 5.26 -7.34
N GLY A 496 12.14 6.14 -7.08
CA GLY A 496 11.26 6.74 -8.07
C GLY A 496 11.97 7.86 -8.86
N ILE A 497 11.70 7.93 -10.15
CA ILE A 497 12.23 8.95 -11.06
C ILE A 497 11.10 9.48 -11.96
N GLY A 498 11.22 10.74 -12.34
CA GLY A 498 10.27 11.43 -13.22
C GLY A 498 9.06 12.02 -12.49
N ALA A 499 8.21 12.71 -13.24
CA ALA A 499 6.97 13.25 -12.69
C ALA A 499 6.08 12.11 -12.18
N ASN A 500 5.60 12.23 -10.96
CA ASN A 500 4.73 11.24 -10.31
C ASN A 500 5.32 9.82 -10.19
N ASN A 501 6.68 9.69 -10.12
CA ASN A 501 7.37 8.41 -10.02
C ASN A 501 6.94 7.43 -11.14
N ASN A 502 6.96 7.91 -12.39
CA ASN A 502 6.57 7.09 -13.54
C ASN A 502 7.50 5.89 -13.78
N VAL A 503 8.74 5.98 -13.32
CA VAL A 503 9.71 4.89 -13.32
C VAL A 503 10.21 4.68 -11.90
N VAL A 504 10.15 3.44 -11.40
CA VAL A 504 10.70 3.07 -10.10
C VAL A 504 11.74 1.99 -10.31
N PHE A 505 12.96 2.24 -9.91
CA PHE A 505 13.99 1.21 -9.80
C PHE A 505 13.88 0.53 -8.44
N ALA A 506 13.79 -0.80 -8.45
CA ALA A 506 13.73 -1.63 -7.26
C ALA A 506 14.85 -2.66 -7.29
N GLY A 507 15.59 -2.75 -6.19
CA GLY A 507 16.67 -3.71 -6.02
C GLY A 507 16.53 -4.48 -4.72
N LYS A 508 16.80 -5.79 -4.74
CA LYS A 508 16.83 -6.66 -3.56
C LYS A 508 18.14 -7.43 -3.54
N LEU A 509 18.74 -7.52 -2.38
CA LEU A 509 19.87 -8.41 -2.08
C LEU A 509 19.51 -9.19 -0.82
N ALA A 510 19.75 -10.50 -0.84
CA ALA A 510 19.58 -11.34 0.33
C ALA A 510 20.69 -12.39 0.37
N ALA A 511 21.16 -12.70 1.58
CA ALA A 511 22.17 -13.71 1.83
C ALA A 511 21.88 -14.42 3.15
N GLY A 512 22.29 -15.68 3.25
CA GLY A 512 22.18 -16.47 4.46
C GLY A 512 23.33 -17.45 4.63
N SER A 513 23.55 -17.83 5.88
CA SER A 513 24.60 -18.77 6.30
C SER A 513 24.07 -19.68 7.40
N LEU A 514 24.29 -20.98 7.27
CA LEU A 514 24.08 -22.01 8.30
C LEU A 514 25.45 -22.46 8.83
N ILE A 515 25.69 -22.22 10.10
CA ILE A 515 26.92 -22.61 10.80
C ILE A 515 26.60 -23.61 11.90
N GLY A 516 27.56 -24.41 12.26
CA GLY A 516 27.37 -25.56 13.16
C GLY A 516 26.85 -26.77 12.38
N ALA A 517 26.41 -27.78 13.08
CA ALA A 517 26.10 -29.14 12.65
C ALA A 517 27.32 -29.88 12.01
N ASN A 518 27.40 -31.17 12.16
CA ASN A 518 28.51 -31.95 11.60
C ASN A 518 28.30 -32.23 10.10
N GLY A 519 27.06 -32.58 9.71
CA GLY A 519 26.64 -32.80 8.33
C GLY A 519 25.45 -31.89 7.97
N ILE A 520 25.17 -31.73 6.67
CA ILE A 520 23.95 -31.02 6.21
C ILE A 520 22.71 -31.86 6.54
N GLU A 521 22.85 -33.20 6.62
CA GLU A 521 21.80 -34.14 7.03
C GLU A 521 21.36 -33.98 8.48
N ASP A 522 22.17 -33.37 9.35
CA ASP A 522 21.78 -33.04 10.74
C ASP A 522 20.84 -31.82 10.84
N ILE A 523 20.63 -31.13 9.72
CA ILE A 523 19.78 -29.98 9.61
C ILE A 523 18.48 -30.39 8.88
N PRO A 524 17.28 -30.14 9.45
CA PRO A 524 16.01 -30.44 8.78
C PRO A 524 15.97 -29.87 7.36
N ALA A 525 15.40 -30.62 6.39
CA ALA A 525 15.39 -30.23 4.98
C ALA A 525 14.74 -28.86 4.76
N THR A 526 13.68 -28.53 5.51
CA THR A 526 12.98 -27.23 5.42
C THR A 526 13.79 -26.05 5.96
N ARG A 527 14.89 -26.30 6.66
CA ARG A 527 15.79 -25.27 7.24
C ARG A 527 17.06 -25.07 6.44
N ARG A 528 17.35 -25.94 5.45
CA ARG A 528 18.42 -25.75 4.49
C ARG A 528 18.06 -24.66 3.50
N PHE A 529 19.06 -24.11 2.82
CA PHE A 529 18.84 -23.07 1.83
C PHE A 529 18.63 -23.65 0.42
N TYR A 530 17.71 -23.03 -0.29
CA TYR A 530 17.37 -23.30 -1.68
C TYR A 530 17.02 -21.98 -2.37
N ALA A 531 17.21 -21.91 -3.68
CA ALA A 531 16.74 -20.79 -4.50
C ALA A 531 16.12 -21.32 -5.81
N GLY A 532 15.51 -20.45 -6.57
CA GLY A 532 14.68 -20.76 -7.75
C GLY A 532 13.20 -20.57 -7.48
N GLY A 533 12.43 -20.37 -8.54
CA GLY A 533 11.00 -20.07 -8.47
C GLY A 533 10.67 -18.59 -8.35
N GLY A 534 9.38 -18.26 -8.30
CA GLY A 534 8.85 -16.90 -8.33
C GLY A 534 9.24 -16.00 -7.16
N GLY A 535 9.76 -16.55 -6.07
CA GLY A 535 10.13 -15.82 -4.85
C GLY A 535 11.61 -15.44 -4.73
N SER A 536 12.49 -16.01 -5.60
CA SER A 536 13.94 -15.77 -5.53
C SER A 536 14.56 -15.53 -6.92
N VAL A 537 14.76 -16.57 -7.74
CA VAL A 537 15.34 -16.46 -9.08
C VAL A 537 14.32 -16.97 -10.10
N ARG A 538 13.60 -16.07 -10.73
CA ARG A 538 12.56 -16.39 -11.72
C ARG A 538 13.20 -16.99 -12.98
N GLY A 539 12.52 -17.95 -13.60
CA GLY A 539 13.00 -18.73 -14.74
C GLY A 539 13.51 -20.11 -14.35
N TYR A 540 13.93 -20.32 -13.11
CA TYR A 540 14.32 -21.63 -12.56
C TYR A 540 13.13 -22.28 -11.84
N GLY A 541 13.16 -23.62 -11.74
CA GLY A 541 12.19 -24.40 -10.96
C GLY A 541 12.21 -24.04 -9.48
N TYR A 542 11.12 -24.33 -8.78
CA TYR A 542 11.03 -24.07 -7.33
C TYR A 542 12.11 -24.89 -6.60
N GLN A 543 12.98 -24.20 -5.85
CA GLN A 543 14.10 -24.81 -5.15
C GLN A 543 15.12 -25.57 -6.04
N GLU A 544 15.11 -25.34 -7.36
CA GLU A 544 16.03 -26.00 -8.32
C GLU A 544 17.49 -25.59 -8.12
N ILE A 545 17.73 -24.37 -7.60
CA ILE A 545 19.09 -23.88 -7.32
C ILE A 545 19.51 -24.38 -5.93
N THR A 546 20.30 -25.43 -5.90
CA THR A 546 20.79 -26.11 -4.71
C THR A 546 22.04 -26.93 -5.06
N PRO A 547 22.94 -27.25 -4.12
CA PRO A 547 23.97 -28.25 -4.33
C PRO A 547 23.37 -29.63 -4.63
N TYR A 548 23.98 -30.35 -5.57
CA TYR A 548 23.60 -31.71 -5.94
C TYR A 548 24.75 -32.69 -5.66
N ASN A 549 24.43 -33.92 -5.25
CA ASN A 549 25.43 -34.97 -5.14
C ASN A 549 25.80 -35.55 -6.51
N SER A 550 26.76 -36.49 -6.57
CA SER A 550 27.20 -37.13 -7.81
C SER A 550 26.13 -37.95 -8.53
N LYS A 551 25.00 -38.25 -7.87
CA LYS A 551 23.86 -38.98 -8.44
C LYS A 551 22.81 -38.03 -9.01
N GLY A 552 22.93 -36.71 -8.72
CA GLY A 552 21.94 -35.69 -9.09
C GLY A 552 20.87 -35.46 -8.06
N ASP A 553 21.01 -35.94 -6.82
CA ASP A 553 20.04 -35.71 -5.74
C ASP A 553 20.33 -34.36 -5.09
N ALA A 554 19.27 -33.60 -4.79
CA ALA A 554 19.35 -32.29 -4.14
C ALA A 554 19.76 -32.43 -2.66
N LEU A 555 20.73 -31.64 -2.23
CA LEU A 555 21.25 -31.68 -0.86
C LEU A 555 20.66 -30.60 0.04
N GLY A 556 20.27 -29.47 -0.53
CA GLY A 556 20.07 -28.21 0.20
C GLY A 556 21.42 -27.56 0.53
N GLY A 557 21.44 -26.24 0.64
CA GLY A 557 22.66 -25.47 0.91
C GLY A 557 22.84 -25.05 2.34
N ARG A 558 24.11 -24.79 2.69
CA ARG A 558 24.50 -24.12 3.95
C ARG A 558 24.57 -22.60 3.81
N SER A 559 24.72 -22.09 2.59
CA SER A 559 24.65 -20.66 2.36
C SER A 559 23.98 -20.34 1.03
N TYR A 560 23.48 -19.12 0.95
CA TYR A 560 22.92 -18.58 -0.29
C TYR A 560 23.20 -17.08 -0.43
N VAL A 561 23.17 -16.64 -1.67
CA VAL A 561 23.03 -15.22 -2.02
C VAL A 561 22.06 -15.11 -3.18
N THR A 562 21.15 -14.13 -3.11
CA THR A 562 20.23 -13.78 -4.21
C THR A 562 20.21 -12.29 -4.40
N ALA A 563 20.11 -11.88 -5.66
CA ALA A 563 19.96 -10.48 -6.06
C ALA A 563 18.85 -10.37 -7.10
N SER A 564 18.02 -9.34 -7.00
CA SER A 564 16.98 -9.01 -7.99
C SER A 564 17.01 -7.54 -8.31
N PHE A 565 16.81 -7.20 -9.57
CA PHE A 565 16.69 -5.83 -10.02
C PHE A 565 15.49 -5.71 -10.95
N GLU A 566 14.64 -4.71 -10.70
CA GLU A 566 13.46 -4.40 -11.51
C GLU A 566 13.45 -2.92 -11.91
N ALA A 567 13.01 -2.63 -13.13
CA ALA A 567 12.62 -1.30 -13.54
C ALA A 567 11.10 -1.28 -13.78
N ARG A 568 10.36 -0.68 -12.85
CA ARG A 568 8.88 -0.61 -12.88
C ARG A 568 8.47 0.64 -13.64
N VAL A 569 7.96 0.48 -14.85
CA VAL A 569 7.59 1.60 -15.74
C VAL A 569 6.09 1.68 -15.86
N LYS A 570 5.48 2.79 -15.45
CA LYS A 570 4.06 3.09 -15.65
C LYS A 570 3.85 3.56 -17.10
N ILE A 571 3.09 2.79 -17.86
CA ILE A 571 2.73 3.15 -19.25
C ILE A 571 1.43 3.97 -19.26
N THR A 572 0.48 3.59 -18.39
CA THR A 572 -0.76 4.33 -18.11
C THR A 572 -0.96 4.35 -16.59
N ASP A 573 -2.00 5.02 -16.10
CA ASP A 573 -2.35 5.02 -14.66
C ASP A 573 -2.66 3.61 -14.13
N THR A 574 -3.02 2.67 -15.02
CA THR A 574 -3.43 1.31 -14.63
C THR A 574 -2.50 0.22 -15.14
N ILE A 575 -1.69 0.47 -16.16
CA ILE A 575 -0.84 -0.53 -16.79
C ILE A 575 0.63 -0.15 -16.65
N GLY A 576 1.45 -1.08 -16.17
CA GLY A 576 2.90 -0.97 -16.08
C GLY A 576 3.61 -2.17 -16.68
N VAL A 577 4.86 -1.96 -17.10
CA VAL A 577 5.78 -2.99 -17.59
C VAL A 577 7.02 -3.02 -16.70
N VAL A 578 7.51 -4.23 -16.40
CA VAL A 578 8.61 -4.44 -15.44
C VAL A 578 9.65 -5.39 -16.05
N PRO A 579 10.65 -4.91 -16.79
CA PRO A 579 11.84 -5.70 -17.06
C PRO A 579 12.60 -5.98 -15.78
N PHE A 580 13.15 -7.20 -15.66
CA PHE A 580 13.88 -7.62 -14.48
C PHE A 580 14.99 -8.61 -14.77
N VAL A 581 15.95 -8.68 -13.85
CA VAL A 581 17.01 -9.68 -13.79
C VAL A 581 17.14 -10.17 -12.36
N ASP A 582 17.19 -11.47 -12.18
CA ASP A 582 17.41 -12.15 -10.91
C ASP A 582 18.68 -12.98 -11.00
N ALA A 583 19.43 -13.05 -9.92
CA ALA A 583 20.61 -13.90 -9.80
C ALA A 583 20.62 -14.60 -8.44
N GLY A 584 21.16 -15.82 -8.37
CA GLY A 584 21.28 -16.54 -7.12
C GLY A 584 22.30 -17.67 -7.18
N SER A 585 22.89 -17.93 -6.03
CA SER A 585 23.80 -19.06 -5.80
C SER A 585 23.47 -19.68 -4.44
N VAL A 586 23.50 -20.99 -4.36
CA VAL A 586 23.33 -21.78 -3.14
C VAL A 586 24.47 -22.78 -3.05
N THR A 587 25.19 -22.82 -1.92
CA THR A 587 26.37 -23.61 -1.77
C THR A 587 26.33 -24.51 -0.53
N ASP A 588 27.10 -25.57 -0.50
CA ASP A 588 27.25 -26.52 0.62
C ASP A 588 28.22 -26.02 1.71
N THR A 589 28.93 -24.91 1.45
CA THR A 589 29.80 -24.24 2.39
C THR A 589 29.04 -23.21 3.23
N ALA A 590 29.55 -22.89 4.42
CA ALA A 590 28.91 -21.89 5.30
C ALA A 590 28.92 -20.46 4.73
N PHE A 591 29.77 -20.17 3.74
CA PHE A 591 29.84 -18.86 3.09
C PHE A 591 29.60 -19.00 1.58
N PRO A 592 28.81 -18.10 0.96
CA PRO A 592 28.56 -18.13 -0.48
C PRO A 592 29.86 -17.96 -1.27
N ASP A 593 30.07 -18.78 -2.28
CA ASP A 593 31.26 -18.71 -3.13
C ASP A 593 31.00 -18.26 -4.57
N PHE A 594 29.76 -18.05 -4.98
CA PHE A 594 29.36 -17.63 -6.33
C PHE A 594 29.78 -18.55 -7.48
N SER A 595 30.35 -19.74 -7.18
CA SER A 595 30.86 -20.66 -8.21
C SER A 595 29.77 -21.20 -9.14
N ASP A 596 28.53 -21.33 -8.64
CA ASP A 596 27.35 -21.75 -9.39
C ASP A 596 26.29 -20.65 -9.45
N LEU A 597 26.68 -19.43 -9.88
CA LEU A 597 25.76 -18.33 -10.02
C LEU A 597 24.76 -18.57 -11.15
N ARG A 598 23.48 -18.59 -10.83
CA ARG A 598 22.36 -18.77 -11.76
C ARG A 598 21.68 -17.44 -12.01
N ILE A 599 21.39 -17.15 -13.29
CA ILE A 599 20.81 -15.86 -13.69
C ILE A 599 19.53 -16.12 -14.48
N GLY A 600 18.47 -15.46 -14.08
CA GLY A 600 17.19 -15.40 -14.78
C GLY A 600 16.88 -13.99 -15.23
N ALA A 601 16.25 -13.84 -16.38
CA ALA A 601 15.83 -12.54 -16.88
C ALA A 601 14.40 -12.62 -17.45
N GLY A 602 13.66 -11.51 -17.40
CA GLY A 602 12.30 -11.53 -17.85
C GLY A 602 11.63 -10.17 -17.93
N VAL A 603 10.35 -10.20 -18.26
CA VAL A 603 9.48 -9.05 -18.33
C VAL A 603 8.17 -9.35 -17.63
N GLY A 604 7.68 -8.42 -16.82
CA GLY A 604 6.41 -8.47 -16.14
C GLY A 604 5.43 -7.43 -16.64
N LEU A 605 4.14 -7.76 -16.62
CA LEU A 605 3.02 -6.84 -16.78
C LEU A 605 2.40 -6.58 -15.40
N ARG A 606 2.04 -5.34 -15.14
CA ARG A 606 1.34 -4.93 -13.92
C ARG A 606 0.02 -4.26 -14.29
N TYR A 607 -1.02 -4.62 -13.58
CA TYR A 607 -2.33 -3.98 -13.69
C TYR A 607 -2.74 -3.48 -12.29
N ALA A 608 -2.80 -2.15 -12.14
CA ALA A 608 -3.11 -1.53 -10.86
C ALA A 608 -4.57 -1.81 -10.46
N THR A 609 -4.76 -2.23 -9.21
CA THR A 609 -6.08 -2.42 -8.60
C THR A 609 -6.11 -1.79 -7.20
N PRO A 610 -7.29 -1.50 -6.63
CA PRO A 610 -7.39 -0.98 -5.26
C PRO A 610 -6.78 -1.90 -4.18
N PHE A 611 -6.57 -3.18 -4.49
CA PHE A 611 -6.03 -4.20 -3.57
C PHE A 611 -4.54 -4.50 -3.80
N GLY A 612 -3.88 -3.73 -4.67
CA GLY A 612 -2.51 -3.93 -5.13
C GLY A 612 -2.46 -4.35 -6.61
N PRO A 613 -1.28 -4.26 -7.24
CA PRO A 613 -1.15 -4.61 -8.66
C PRO A 613 -1.33 -6.12 -8.87
N ILE A 614 -2.08 -6.50 -9.90
CA ILE A 614 -2.03 -7.85 -10.47
C ILE A 614 -0.78 -7.93 -11.32
N ARG A 615 0.03 -8.96 -11.11
CA ARG A 615 1.27 -9.20 -11.86
C ARG A 615 1.18 -10.43 -12.74
N LEU A 616 1.82 -10.35 -13.90
CA LEU A 616 2.10 -11.47 -14.78
C LEU A 616 3.54 -11.35 -15.26
N ASP A 617 4.43 -12.25 -14.83
CA ASP A 617 5.85 -12.26 -15.16
C ASP A 617 6.17 -13.44 -16.06
N VAL A 618 7.02 -13.23 -17.07
CA VAL A 618 7.62 -14.27 -17.91
C VAL A 618 9.13 -14.17 -17.76
N ALA A 619 9.78 -15.28 -17.44
CA ALA A 619 11.20 -15.34 -17.19
C ALA A 619 11.85 -16.54 -17.89
N VAL A 620 13.11 -16.38 -18.26
CA VAL A 620 13.97 -17.45 -18.81
C VAL A 620 15.26 -17.56 -18.03
N PRO A 621 15.78 -18.77 -17.77
CA PRO A 621 17.11 -18.96 -17.20
C PRO A 621 18.15 -18.68 -18.29
N LEU A 622 19.16 -17.85 -17.98
CA LEU A 622 20.24 -17.57 -18.93
C LEU A 622 21.30 -18.66 -18.95
N ASN A 623 21.46 -19.41 -17.86
CA ASN A 623 22.39 -20.50 -17.69
C ASN A 623 21.73 -21.69 -16.96
N LYS A 624 20.77 -22.33 -17.64
CA LYS A 624 19.95 -23.41 -17.08
C LYS A 624 20.76 -24.68 -16.77
N TYR A 625 20.26 -25.50 -15.86
CA TYR A 625 20.75 -26.87 -15.64
C TYR A 625 20.43 -27.77 -16.85
N ASN A 626 21.24 -28.86 -17.03
CA ASN A 626 20.93 -29.86 -18.05
C ASN A 626 19.60 -30.55 -17.71
N GLY A 627 18.60 -30.43 -18.61
CA GLY A 627 17.25 -30.91 -18.33
C GLY A 627 16.38 -29.99 -17.49
N GLY A 628 16.93 -28.87 -17.01
CA GLY A 628 16.21 -27.88 -16.18
C GLY A 628 15.17 -27.08 -16.94
N THR A 629 14.42 -26.28 -16.21
CA THR A 629 13.32 -25.44 -16.68
C THR A 629 13.74 -24.54 -17.83
N ALA A 630 12.93 -24.43 -18.87
CA ALA A 630 13.23 -23.59 -20.05
C ALA A 630 12.69 -22.16 -19.91
N TYR A 631 11.57 -21.98 -19.25
CA TYR A 631 10.93 -20.68 -18.94
C TYR A 631 9.94 -20.83 -17.79
N GLY A 632 9.63 -19.73 -17.13
CA GLY A 632 8.61 -19.67 -16.08
C GLY A 632 7.62 -18.56 -16.36
N ILE A 633 6.33 -18.81 -16.10
CA ILE A 633 5.27 -17.82 -16.10
C ILE A 633 4.69 -17.77 -14.69
N TYR A 634 4.58 -16.58 -14.13
CA TYR A 634 4.12 -16.36 -12.76
C TYR A 634 2.99 -15.33 -12.78
N ALA A 635 1.86 -15.65 -12.13
CA ALA A 635 0.74 -14.75 -11.96
C ALA A 635 0.38 -14.62 -10.48
N GLY A 636 0.06 -13.43 -10.02
CA GLY A 636 -0.28 -13.19 -8.61
C GLY A 636 -0.72 -11.74 -8.34
N ILE A 637 -1.00 -11.44 -7.07
CA ILE A 637 -1.36 -10.10 -6.62
C ILE A 637 -0.21 -9.55 -5.76
N GLY A 638 0.16 -8.29 -5.98
CA GLY A 638 1.28 -7.61 -5.33
C GLY A 638 2.53 -7.52 -6.21
N GLN A 639 3.55 -6.80 -5.72
CA GLN A 639 4.87 -6.76 -6.35
C GLN A 639 5.66 -8.03 -6.04
N ALA A 640 6.75 -8.28 -6.77
CA ALA A 640 7.59 -9.46 -6.55
C ALA A 640 8.35 -9.39 -5.21
N PHE A 641 8.70 -8.15 -4.78
CA PHE A 641 9.34 -7.85 -3.50
C PHE A 641 9.10 -6.38 -3.12
#